data_7f689886e84c59a0ef165d104d9ce037
#
_entry.id   7f689886e84c59a0ef165d104d9ce037
#
_cell.length_a   1.000
_cell.length_b   1.000
_cell.length_c   1.000
_cell.angle_alpha   90.00
_cell.angle_beta   90.00
_cell.angle_gamma   90.00
#
_symmetry.space_group_name_H-M   'P 1'
#
loop_
_entity.id
_entity.type
_entity.pdbx_description
1 polymer ?
#
loop_
_entity_poly.entity_id
_entity_poly.type
_entity_poly.pdbx_seq_one_letter_code
_entity_poly.pdbx_strand_id
1 'polypeptide(L)'
;MRNVVSLNENWTLTFPKGERPAEAVTLPHTWNSVDGMDGNGSYLRTTGVYTRTFTAPKQPLAGGRTYIEVLAAALSATVKVNGTVATTHEGGYSIFRADVTDLCHDGENELTIEVSNEDTPSMYPSSADFTFYGGLYRGVNLISVPNTHFDLDYFGGPGIKVTPKPAADGGATFEIKSYVTNPDENFTVQYSIEDPYGFEVASATRPANNTAVTLYVPDAELWSMDEPNLYTVIARLQRCNESYDDLCVNVGVRSYTVTPDGGFSINGVPTPLRGVSRHQDRLYKGNALSIDDHYEDAQMIKEVGANTIRLAHYQHSQDFYNACDSIGFAVWAEIPFISVFKPGEDAHAHCRREMTELIIQNYNHPSIMFWGISNEILIGGISQELVERHHDLQKLCKELDPTRSTTIAHVSHTPTDGPMHHITDLESYNHYFGWYGGKIEDNGPWLDKFHAEHPDICLGVSEYGCEGIINWHSSTPQCKDYTEEYQAIYHEYMAQAFEDRPWIWASHVWNMFDFGCAARNEGGVAGRNNKGLVTIDRKTRKDSFYLYQAYWTKDPMVHINGRRYAQRAGETTEVKVYSNQDCVTLYLNGKEVGTQQAHRVFHFTVALAEGFNTLLAVAGSAKDSITLEKVEKEPACYTLPEFNERQEGVANWFKQMGSLDLESPMEFPEGYYTIKDSMAELAKNEEAFAIVAKAVKLVTNFDLKPGQGMWSMMSGMSPEHMSGMISTDLLGDKFLP
;
A
#
# COMPACT_ATOMS: atom_id res chain seq x y z
N MET A 1 -23.18 -29.27 6.02
CA MET A 1 -21.94 -28.71 5.50
C MET A 1 -22.12 -27.20 5.31
N ARG A 2 -21.03 -26.45 5.46
CA ARG A 2 -20.99 -25.02 5.13
C ARG A 2 -21.43 -24.80 3.69
N ASN A 3 -22.29 -23.80 3.47
CA ASN A 3 -22.68 -23.36 2.15
C ASN A 3 -22.46 -21.86 2.06
N VAL A 4 -21.76 -21.42 1.01
CA VAL A 4 -21.43 -20.00 0.76
C VAL A 4 -22.07 -19.61 -0.56
N VAL A 5 -22.91 -18.59 -0.53
CA VAL A 5 -23.60 -18.05 -1.71
C VAL A 5 -23.21 -16.58 -1.88
N SER A 6 -22.67 -16.24 -3.04
CA SER A 6 -22.39 -14.84 -3.38
C SER A 6 -23.68 -14.03 -3.49
N LEU A 7 -23.69 -12.86 -2.86
CA LEU A 7 -24.75 -11.88 -2.95
C LEU A 7 -24.34 -10.64 -3.77
N ASN A 8 -23.42 -10.75 -4.71
CA ASN A 8 -22.86 -9.60 -5.41
C ASN A 8 -23.82 -8.94 -6.42
N GLU A 9 -24.84 -9.65 -6.88
CA GLU A 9 -25.76 -9.17 -7.90
C GLU A 9 -27.04 -8.53 -7.31
N ASN A 10 -27.73 -7.71 -8.12
CA ASN A 10 -29.06 -7.18 -7.85
C ASN A 10 -29.16 -6.25 -6.62
N TRP A 11 -28.20 -5.37 -6.45
CA TRP A 11 -28.26 -4.32 -5.45
C TRP A 11 -28.89 -3.03 -5.99
N THR A 12 -29.56 -2.30 -5.13
CA THR A 12 -29.98 -0.91 -5.34
C THR A 12 -29.21 -0.04 -4.36
N LEU A 13 -28.48 0.96 -4.87
CA LEU A 13 -27.82 1.98 -4.08
C LEU A 13 -28.67 3.25 -4.06
N THR A 14 -28.88 3.80 -2.85
CA THR A 14 -29.55 5.08 -2.64
C THR A 14 -28.73 5.96 -1.71
N PHE A 15 -28.91 7.28 -1.82
CA PHE A 15 -28.26 8.26 -0.96
C PHE A 15 -29.32 9.00 -0.15
N PRO A 16 -29.39 8.83 1.18
CA PRO A 16 -30.45 9.39 2.03
C PRO A 16 -30.54 10.92 2.00
N LYS A 17 -29.39 11.59 1.77
CA LYS A 17 -29.33 13.06 1.65
C LYS A 17 -29.67 13.56 0.22
N GLY A 18 -29.91 12.64 -0.73
CA GLY A 18 -30.30 12.97 -2.09
C GLY A 18 -29.16 13.46 -3.02
N GLU A 19 -27.91 13.15 -2.69
CA GLU A 19 -26.72 13.61 -3.43
C GLU A 19 -26.68 13.07 -4.86
N ARG A 20 -27.17 11.84 -5.07
CA ARG A 20 -27.30 11.19 -6.35
C ARG A 20 -28.61 10.40 -6.46
N PRO A 21 -29.14 10.19 -7.68
CA PRO A 21 -30.30 9.31 -7.86
C PRO A 21 -30.00 7.88 -7.49
N ALA A 22 -31.06 7.11 -7.19
CA ALA A 22 -30.95 5.67 -6.97
C ALA A 22 -30.42 4.96 -8.23
N GLU A 23 -29.55 3.96 -8.04
CA GLU A 23 -28.95 3.18 -9.12
C GLU A 23 -28.92 1.68 -8.83
N ALA A 24 -29.04 0.86 -9.86
CA ALA A 24 -28.81 -0.58 -9.76
C ALA A 24 -27.33 -0.87 -9.91
N VAL A 25 -26.77 -1.63 -8.97
CA VAL A 25 -25.33 -1.92 -8.92
C VAL A 25 -25.05 -3.41 -8.71
N THR A 26 -23.86 -3.81 -9.17
CA THR A 26 -23.25 -5.11 -8.92
C THR A 26 -21.95 -4.91 -8.14
N LEU A 27 -21.67 -5.78 -7.18
CA LEU A 27 -20.43 -5.73 -6.39
C LEU A 27 -19.30 -6.48 -7.10
N PRO A 28 -18.06 -6.04 -6.95
CA PRO A 28 -17.59 -4.91 -6.14
C PRO A 28 -18.01 -3.55 -6.71
N HIS A 29 -18.36 -2.58 -5.85
CA HIS A 29 -18.83 -1.27 -6.26
C HIS A 29 -18.31 -0.14 -5.36
N THR A 30 -17.90 0.96 -5.99
CA THR A 30 -17.65 2.25 -5.32
C THR A 30 -18.37 3.38 -6.03
N TRP A 31 -18.99 4.28 -5.28
CA TRP A 31 -19.60 5.47 -5.88
C TRP A 31 -18.58 6.56 -6.27
N ASN A 32 -17.29 6.36 -5.89
CA ASN A 32 -16.21 7.29 -6.20
C ASN A 32 -15.32 6.83 -7.38
N SER A 33 -15.79 5.93 -8.23
CA SER A 33 -15.00 5.42 -9.35
C SER A 33 -14.55 6.50 -10.35
N VAL A 34 -15.28 7.62 -10.41
CA VAL A 34 -14.98 8.76 -11.28
C VAL A 34 -14.50 9.97 -10.49
N ASP A 35 -15.31 10.49 -9.56
CA ASP A 35 -15.00 11.72 -8.81
C ASP A 35 -13.80 11.59 -7.89
N GLY A 36 -13.43 10.36 -7.49
CA GLY A 36 -12.22 10.08 -6.72
C GLY A 36 -10.91 10.33 -7.47
N MET A 37 -10.95 10.60 -8.79
CA MET A 37 -9.75 10.74 -9.63
C MET A 37 -9.96 11.64 -10.88
N ASP A 38 -11.05 12.39 -10.95
CA ASP A 38 -11.39 13.25 -12.12
C ASP A 38 -10.69 14.61 -12.10
N GLY A 39 -10.04 14.95 -11.01
CA GLY A 39 -9.30 16.20 -10.86
C GLY A 39 -10.13 17.41 -10.44
N ASN A 40 -11.39 17.22 -10.03
CA ASN A 40 -12.23 18.31 -9.51
C ASN A 40 -11.86 18.76 -8.09
N GLY A 41 -10.85 18.12 -7.46
CA GLY A 41 -10.32 18.47 -6.16
C GLY A 41 -11.15 17.99 -4.96
N SER A 42 -12.33 17.43 -5.22
CA SER A 42 -13.22 16.89 -4.19
C SER A 42 -13.98 15.67 -4.72
N TYR A 43 -14.41 14.80 -3.82
CA TYR A 43 -15.22 13.63 -4.13
C TYR A 43 -16.31 13.45 -3.07
N LEU A 44 -17.35 12.70 -3.42
CA LEU A 44 -18.50 12.51 -2.53
C LEU A 44 -18.12 11.68 -1.31
N ARG A 45 -18.11 12.31 -0.13
CA ARG A 45 -18.04 11.66 1.18
C ARG A 45 -19.42 11.72 1.82
N THR A 46 -20.04 10.58 1.98
CA THR A 46 -21.44 10.47 2.45
C THR A 46 -21.76 9.05 2.91
N THR A 47 -23.00 8.81 3.30
CA THR A 47 -23.54 7.49 3.57
C THR A 47 -24.38 7.03 2.38
N GLY A 48 -23.97 5.91 1.77
CA GLY A 48 -24.75 5.17 0.75
C GLY A 48 -25.48 4.00 1.39
N VAL A 49 -26.70 3.73 0.93
CA VAL A 49 -27.55 2.63 1.40
C VAL A 49 -27.73 1.61 0.28
N TYR A 50 -27.13 0.44 0.45
CA TYR A 50 -27.26 -0.70 -0.44
C TYR A 50 -28.37 -1.61 0.03
N THR A 51 -29.35 -1.89 -0.82
CA THR A 51 -30.50 -2.76 -0.50
C THR A 51 -30.68 -3.83 -1.55
N ARG A 52 -30.97 -5.04 -1.09
CA ARG A 52 -31.39 -6.17 -1.96
C ARG A 52 -32.26 -7.15 -1.19
N THR A 53 -32.92 -8.03 -1.89
CA THR A 53 -33.59 -9.20 -1.28
C THR A 53 -32.74 -10.47 -1.43
N PHE A 54 -32.93 -11.41 -0.51
CA PHE A 54 -32.34 -12.74 -0.54
C PHE A 54 -33.27 -13.75 0.09
N THR A 55 -33.11 -15.02 -0.29
CA THR A 55 -33.81 -16.13 0.35
C THR A 55 -32.86 -16.79 1.35
N ALA A 56 -33.25 -16.82 2.62
CA ALA A 56 -32.49 -17.55 3.64
C ALA A 56 -32.45 -19.04 3.29
N PRO A 57 -31.25 -19.67 3.29
CA PRO A 57 -31.17 -21.09 3.02
C PRO A 57 -31.90 -21.86 4.09
N LYS A 58 -32.66 -22.92 3.68
CA LYS A 58 -33.24 -23.84 4.65
C LYS A 58 -32.13 -24.44 5.49
N GLN A 59 -32.26 -24.31 6.81
CA GLN A 59 -31.24 -24.81 7.74
C GLN A 59 -31.09 -26.32 7.51
N PRO A 60 -29.88 -26.80 7.13
CA PRO A 60 -29.69 -28.22 6.83
C PRO A 60 -29.87 -29.13 8.04
N LEU A 61 -29.68 -28.58 9.26
CA LEU A 61 -29.87 -29.27 10.52
C LEU A 61 -30.47 -28.31 11.57
N ALA A 62 -31.23 -28.86 12.54
CA ALA A 62 -31.78 -28.04 13.63
C ALA A 62 -30.68 -27.29 14.40
N GLY A 63 -30.89 -26.00 14.59
CA GLY A 63 -29.92 -25.10 15.28
C GLY A 63 -28.78 -24.58 14.42
N GLY A 64 -28.80 -24.77 13.09
CA GLY A 64 -27.83 -24.18 12.18
C GLY A 64 -27.84 -22.65 12.19
N ARG A 65 -26.77 -22.02 11.70
CA ARG A 65 -26.58 -20.56 11.70
C ARG A 65 -26.49 -20.01 10.28
N THR A 66 -26.90 -18.76 10.13
CA THR A 66 -26.82 -17.99 8.88
C THR A 66 -26.11 -16.68 9.14
N TYR A 67 -25.08 -16.40 8.34
CA TYR A 67 -24.26 -15.20 8.44
C TYR A 67 -24.31 -14.41 7.14
N ILE A 68 -24.28 -13.08 7.27
CA ILE A 68 -23.87 -12.18 6.21
C ILE A 68 -22.39 -11.88 6.41
N GLU A 69 -21.57 -12.19 5.41
CA GLU A 69 -20.15 -11.83 5.36
C GLU A 69 -19.97 -10.67 4.41
N VAL A 70 -19.33 -9.59 4.89
CA VAL A 70 -18.93 -8.43 4.11
C VAL A 70 -17.43 -8.45 4.00
N LEU A 71 -16.90 -8.53 2.77
CA LEU A 71 -15.46 -8.66 2.54
C LEU A 71 -14.70 -7.33 2.74
N ALA A 72 -15.35 -6.20 2.57
CA ALA A 72 -14.98 -4.87 3.03
C ALA A 72 -16.06 -3.84 2.71
N ALA A 73 -16.18 -2.81 3.54
CA ALA A 73 -17.09 -1.68 3.35
C ALA A 73 -16.44 -0.39 3.89
N ALA A 74 -16.16 0.56 3.06
CA ALA A 74 -15.35 1.70 3.45
C ALA A 74 -16.17 2.98 3.76
N LEU A 75 -15.99 3.59 4.95
CA LEU A 75 -15.06 3.28 6.07
C LEU A 75 -15.78 2.58 7.23
N SER A 76 -17.10 2.73 7.32
CA SER A 76 -17.94 2.09 8.32
C SER A 76 -19.19 1.51 7.68
N ALA A 77 -19.78 0.51 8.34
CA ALA A 77 -20.98 -0.14 7.84
C ALA A 77 -21.96 -0.52 8.97
N THR A 78 -23.25 -0.48 8.63
CA THR A 78 -24.33 -1.04 9.45
C THR A 78 -25.13 -2.03 8.62
N VAL A 79 -25.12 -3.31 9.04
CA VAL A 79 -25.86 -4.39 8.39
C VAL A 79 -27.21 -4.56 9.06
N LYS A 80 -28.30 -4.56 8.26
CA LYS A 80 -29.68 -4.76 8.73
C LYS A 80 -30.34 -5.88 7.92
N VAL A 81 -31.10 -6.70 8.60
CA VAL A 81 -31.97 -7.70 7.96
C VAL A 81 -33.40 -7.43 8.41
N ASN A 82 -34.32 -7.32 7.45
CA ASN A 82 -35.73 -6.99 7.69
C ASN A 82 -35.92 -5.75 8.58
N GLY A 83 -35.08 -4.72 8.38
CA GLY A 83 -35.07 -3.47 9.13
C GLY A 83 -34.40 -3.52 10.51
N THR A 84 -34.01 -4.69 11.00
CA THR A 84 -33.33 -4.86 12.30
C THR A 84 -31.82 -4.86 12.14
N VAL A 85 -31.09 -4.07 12.96
CA VAL A 85 -29.63 -4.04 12.95
C VAL A 85 -29.07 -5.37 13.44
N ALA A 86 -28.25 -6.00 12.59
CA ALA A 86 -27.52 -7.23 12.89
C ALA A 86 -26.14 -6.94 13.48
N THR A 87 -25.41 -5.99 12.87
CA THR A 87 -24.08 -5.56 13.34
C THR A 87 -23.72 -4.18 12.81
N THR A 88 -22.75 -3.56 13.46
CA THR A 88 -22.00 -2.39 12.96
C THR A 88 -20.52 -2.72 12.91
N HIS A 89 -19.82 -2.17 11.94
CA HIS A 89 -18.38 -2.32 11.80
C HIS A 89 -17.73 -0.99 11.44
N GLU A 90 -16.65 -0.66 12.11
CA GLU A 90 -15.77 0.47 11.84
C GLU A 90 -14.41 -0.08 11.40
N GLY A 91 -13.86 0.44 10.32
CA GLY A 91 -12.67 -0.08 9.65
C GLY A 91 -13.02 -0.51 8.23
N GLY A 92 -12.42 0.20 7.25
CA GLY A 92 -12.86 0.11 5.86
C GLY A 92 -12.29 -1.08 5.08
N TYR A 93 -11.42 -1.91 5.67
CA TYR A 93 -10.51 -2.72 4.86
C TYR A 93 -10.52 -4.21 5.21
N SER A 94 -11.16 -4.60 6.30
CA SER A 94 -11.21 -5.96 6.82
C SER A 94 -12.54 -6.65 6.57
N ILE A 95 -12.54 -7.99 6.65
CA ILE A 95 -13.72 -8.83 6.60
C ILE A 95 -14.45 -8.75 7.94
N PHE A 96 -15.78 -8.65 7.88
CA PHE A 96 -16.61 -8.80 9.06
C PHE A 96 -17.86 -9.63 8.76
N ARG A 97 -18.44 -10.24 9.80
CA ARG A 97 -19.60 -11.10 9.68
C ARG A 97 -20.68 -10.72 10.68
N ALA A 98 -21.92 -10.91 10.29
CA ALA A 98 -23.10 -10.72 11.13
C ALA A 98 -23.88 -12.04 11.19
N ASP A 99 -24.09 -12.60 12.37
CA ASP A 99 -25.07 -13.67 12.57
C ASP A 99 -26.49 -13.08 12.39
N VAL A 100 -27.19 -13.53 11.38
CA VAL A 100 -28.53 -13.07 11.01
C VAL A 100 -29.60 -14.17 11.21
N THR A 101 -29.23 -15.24 11.88
CA THR A 101 -30.08 -16.44 12.05
C THR A 101 -31.47 -16.10 12.57
N ASP A 102 -31.52 -15.33 13.66
CA ASP A 102 -32.78 -14.98 14.34
C ASP A 102 -33.53 -13.80 13.68
N LEU A 103 -32.91 -13.16 12.67
CA LEU A 103 -33.49 -12.05 11.91
C LEU A 103 -34.12 -12.50 10.60
N CYS A 104 -33.76 -13.71 10.13
CA CYS A 104 -34.30 -14.28 8.91
C CYS A 104 -35.60 -15.00 9.17
N HIS A 105 -36.51 -14.94 8.19
CA HIS A 105 -37.74 -15.75 8.13
C HIS A 105 -37.79 -16.60 6.85
N ASP A 106 -38.71 -17.53 6.79
CA ASP A 106 -38.93 -18.31 5.59
C ASP A 106 -39.33 -17.41 4.42
N GLY A 107 -38.75 -17.68 3.25
CA GLY A 107 -38.99 -16.90 2.03
C GLY A 107 -38.00 -15.74 1.82
N GLU A 108 -38.52 -14.67 1.25
CA GLU A 108 -37.71 -13.49 0.89
C GLU A 108 -37.45 -12.60 2.09
N ASN A 109 -36.20 -12.25 2.30
CA ASN A 109 -35.71 -11.33 3.34
C ASN A 109 -35.08 -10.12 2.68
N GLU A 110 -35.17 -8.94 3.30
CA GLU A 110 -34.48 -7.73 2.89
C GLU A 110 -33.15 -7.61 3.61
N LEU A 111 -32.06 -7.40 2.86
CA LEU A 111 -30.74 -7.04 3.36
C LEU A 111 -30.45 -5.59 3.01
N THR A 112 -30.16 -4.79 4.02
CA THR A 112 -29.72 -3.41 3.89
C THR A 112 -28.34 -3.26 4.50
N ILE A 113 -27.39 -2.65 3.77
CA ILE A 113 -26.07 -2.30 4.27
C ILE A 113 -25.88 -0.79 4.06
N GLU A 114 -25.85 -0.04 5.15
CA GLU A 114 -25.48 1.37 5.15
C GLU A 114 -23.98 1.47 5.23
N VAL A 115 -23.35 2.17 4.28
CA VAL A 115 -21.90 2.32 4.19
C VAL A 115 -21.56 3.80 4.18
N SER A 116 -20.58 4.22 4.98
CA SER A 116 -20.13 5.62 5.04
C SER A 116 -18.62 5.74 4.83
N ASN A 117 -18.20 6.71 3.99
CA ASN A 117 -16.82 7.15 3.88
C ASN A 117 -16.60 8.55 4.49
N GLU A 118 -17.54 9.00 5.33
CA GLU A 118 -17.41 10.27 6.08
C GLU A 118 -16.31 10.15 7.14
N ASP A 119 -15.62 11.26 7.42
CA ASP A 119 -14.63 11.31 8.49
C ASP A 119 -15.28 11.21 9.86
N THR A 120 -14.60 10.57 10.79
CA THR A 120 -15.03 10.45 12.20
C THR A 120 -13.87 10.74 13.14
N PRO A 121 -14.12 11.16 14.38
CA PRO A 121 -13.06 11.45 15.34
C PRO A 121 -12.17 10.24 15.69
N SER A 122 -12.68 9.02 15.56
CA SER A 122 -12.02 7.79 16.03
C SER A 122 -11.41 6.93 14.94
N MET A 123 -11.87 7.03 13.69
CA MET A 123 -11.40 6.13 12.63
C MET A 123 -10.22 6.71 11.84
N TYR A 124 -9.41 5.80 11.30
CA TYR A 124 -8.37 6.07 10.32
C TYR A 124 -8.71 5.41 8.97
N PRO A 125 -8.24 5.97 7.85
CA PRO A 125 -7.51 7.24 7.72
C PRO A 125 -8.44 8.44 7.75
N SER A 126 -7.96 9.59 8.22
CA SER A 126 -8.72 10.85 8.19
C SER A 126 -8.26 11.79 7.07
N SER A 127 -6.96 11.81 6.82
CA SER A 127 -6.32 12.60 5.78
C SER A 127 -5.08 11.88 5.28
N ALA A 128 -4.89 11.76 3.98
CA ALA A 128 -3.72 11.15 3.35
C ALA A 128 -3.69 11.47 1.84
N ASP A 129 -2.55 11.16 1.19
CA ASP A 129 -2.32 11.40 -0.24
C ASP A 129 -2.97 10.32 -1.14
N PHE A 130 -4.21 9.93 -0.84
CA PHE A 130 -5.02 9.03 -1.67
C PHE A 130 -6.52 9.23 -1.44
N THR A 131 -7.36 8.78 -2.35
CA THR A 131 -8.82 8.90 -2.26
C THR A 131 -9.40 7.84 -1.32
N PHE A 132 -10.28 8.24 -0.40
CA PHE A 132 -11.03 7.34 0.49
C PHE A 132 -12.33 6.94 -0.20
N TYR A 133 -12.24 5.95 -1.06
CA TYR A 133 -13.35 5.45 -1.85
C TYR A 133 -14.44 4.86 -0.95
N GLY A 134 -15.69 5.28 -1.14
CA GLY A 134 -16.83 4.75 -0.40
C GLY A 134 -17.56 3.64 -1.15
N GLY A 135 -18.11 2.68 -0.43
CA GLY A 135 -18.96 1.62 -0.98
C GLY A 135 -18.65 0.20 -0.50
N LEU A 136 -19.44 -0.74 -1.01
CA LEU A 136 -19.18 -2.18 -0.92
C LEU A 136 -18.19 -2.57 -2.04
N TYR A 137 -16.93 -2.20 -1.85
CA TYR A 137 -15.91 -2.31 -2.89
C TYR A 137 -15.24 -3.69 -2.97
N ARG A 138 -15.70 -4.63 -2.16
CA ARG A 138 -15.47 -6.08 -2.25
C ARG A 138 -16.82 -6.80 -2.21
N GLY A 139 -16.81 -8.12 -2.20
CA GLY A 139 -18.04 -8.90 -2.24
C GLY A 139 -18.80 -8.97 -0.91
N VAL A 140 -20.04 -9.47 -1.02
CA VAL A 140 -20.89 -9.87 0.11
C VAL A 140 -21.31 -11.31 -0.10
N ASN A 141 -21.26 -12.13 0.95
CA ASN A 141 -21.65 -13.54 0.93
C ASN A 141 -22.72 -13.83 1.97
N LEU A 142 -23.55 -14.82 1.65
CA LEU A 142 -24.45 -15.47 2.60
C LEU A 142 -23.85 -16.83 2.96
N ILE A 143 -23.55 -17.04 4.24
CA ILE A 143 -22.96 -18.27 4.74
C ILE A 143 -24.00 -18.99 5.59
N SER A 144 -24.25 -20.27 5.32
CA SER A 144 -25.03 -21.13 6.22
C SER A 144 -24.18 -22.29 6.72
N VAL A 145 -24.26 -22.56 8.01
CA VAL A 145 -23.50 -23.60 8.70
C VAL A 145 -24.37 -24.39 9.65
N PRO A 146 -24.03 -25.67 9.99
CA PRO A 146 -24.61 -26.38 11.10
C PRO A 146 -24.40 -25.70 12.44
N ASN A 147 -25.10 -26.13 13.51
CA ASN A 147 -24.87 -25.60 14.86
C ASN A 147 -23.43 -25.76 15.34
N THR A 148 -22.82 -26.91 15.04
CA THR A 148 -21.40 -27.14 15.29
C THR A 148 -20.63 -26.90 14.00
N HIS A 149 -19.78 -25.90 13.96
CA HIS A 149 -19.03 -25.45 12.77
C HIS A 149 -17.70 -24.83 13.17
N PHE A 150 -16.80 -24.61 12.22
CA PHE A 150 -15.61 -23.81 12.46
C PHE A 150 -15.98 -22.35 12.64
N ASP A 151 -15.36 -21.72 13.64
CA ASP A 151 -15.67 -20.37 14.08
C ASP A 151 -15.69 -19.34 12.94
N LEU A 152 -16.71 -18.49 12.96
CA LEU A 152 -16.94 -17.41 12.02
C LEU A 152 -16.93 -16.01 12.70
N ASP A 153 -16.98 -15.98 14.03
CA ASP A 153 -17.22 -14.77 14.81
C ASP A 153 -15.93 -14.04 15.19
N TYR A 154 -14.80 -14.76 15.32
CA TYR A 154 -13.58 -14.20 15.84
C TYR A 154 -12.85 -13.32 14.81
N PHE A 155 -13.09 -12.02 14.86
CA PHE A 155 -12.47 -10.97 14.02
C PHE A 155 -12.47 -11.27 12.51
N GLY A 156 -13.51 -11.88 11.97
CA GLY A 156 -13.60 -12.21 10.55
C GLY A 156 -12.57 -13.25 10.05
N GLY A 157 -11.87 -13.90 10.95
CA GLY A 157 -10.83 -14.88 10.64
C GLY A 157 -11.32 -16.17 10.00
N PRO A 158 -10.40 -17.01 9.50
CA PRO A 158 -10.74 -18.24 8.78
C PRO A 158 -11.16 -19.40 9.68
N GLY A 159 -11.09 -19.28 11.01
CA GLY A 159 -11.39 -20.34 11.97
C GLY A 159 -10.28 -21.39 12.15
N ILE A 160 -9.12 -21.18 11.53
CA ILE A 160 -7.94 -22.04 11.63
C ILE A 160 -6.66 -21.21 11.62
N LYS A 161 -5.70 -21.61 12.46
CA LYS A 161 -4.34 -21.05 12.51
C LYS A 161 -3.34 -22.16 12.27
N VAL A 162 -2.44 -21.98 11.29
CA VAL A 162 -1.39 -22.92 10.93
C VAL A 162 -0.04 -22.21 11.00
N THR A 163 0.91 -22.80 11.70
CA THR A 163 2.28 -22.28 11.84
C THR A 163 3.27 -23.33 11.36
N PRO A 164 3.65 -23.32 10.07
CA PRO A 164 4.71 -24.19 9.55
C PRO A 164 6.06 -23.72 10.07
N LYS A 165 6.95 -24.66 10.44
CA LYS A 165 8.32 -24.39 10.88
C LYS A 165 9.28 -25.37 10.23
N PRO A 166 10.33 -24.93 9.52
CA PRO A 166 11.38 -25.83 9.03
C PRO A 166 12.05 -26.57 10.19
N ALA A 167 12.36 -27.85 10.01
CA ALA A 167 13.11 -28.65 10.94
C ALA A 167 14.56 -28.81 10.49
N ALA A 168 15.47 -29.07 11.44
CA ALA A 168 16.90 -29.17 11.18
C ALA A 168 17.30 -30.36 10.30
N ASP A 169 16.44 -31.35 10.17
CA ASP A 169 16.62 -32.56 9.36
C ASP A 169 16.10 -32.46 7.93
N GLY A 170 15.66 -31.27 7.51
CA GLY A 170 15.11 -31.02 6.18
C GLY A 170 13.59 -31.20 6.07
N GLY A 171 12.93 -31.66 7.14
CA GLY A 171 11.48 -31.70 7.19
C GLY A 171 10.87 -30.41 7.72
N ALA A 172 9.56 -30.45 8.05
CA ALA A 172 8.85 -29.34 8.66
C ALA A 172 7.81 -29.83 9.68
N THR A 173 7.58 -29.02 10.70
CA THR A 173 6.46 -29.19 11.63
C THR A 173 5.36 -28.20 11.31
N PHE A 174 4.10 -28.63 11.37
CA PHE A 174 2.92 -27.82 11.19
C PHE A 174 2.16 -27.80 12.52
N GLU A 175 2.22 -26.70 13.25
CA GLU A 175 1.40 -26.46 14.43
C GLU A 175 0.03 -25.96 13.97
N ILE A 176 -1.01 -26.77 14.14
CA ILE A 176 -2.35 -26.48 13.65
C ILE A 176 -3.30 -26.33 14.84
N LYS A 177 -4.12 -25.29 14.81
CA LYS A 177 -5.23 -25.10 15.74
C LYS A 177 -6.43 -24.55 14.98
N SER A 178 -7.54 -25.29 15.00
CA SER A 178 -8.83 -24.77 14.53
C SER A 178 -9.71 -24.40 15.73
N TYR A 179 -10.67 -23.52 15.47
CA TYR A 179 -11.62 -23.02 16.44
C TYR A 179 -13.00 -23.55 16.04
N VAL A 180 -13.71 -24.22 16.95
CA VAL A 180 -15.00 -24.84 16.69
C VAL A 180 -16.03 -24.25 17.62
N THR A 181 -17.13 -23.77 17.04
CA THR A 181 -18.30 -23.28 17.77
C THR A 181 -19.19 -24.46 18.18
N ASN A 182 -19.66 -24.45 19.45
CA ASN A 182 -20.55 -25.47 20.03
C ASN A 182 -20.03 -26.92 19.86
N PRO A 183 -18.76 -27.25 20.15
CA PRO A 183 -18.26 -28.60 20.03
C PRO A 183 -18.85 -29.50 21.14
N ASP A 184 -19.25 -30.71 20.80
CA ASP A 184 -19.55 -31.78 21.78
C ASP A 184 -18.53 -32.94 21.67
N GLU A 185 -18.60 -33.90 22.58
CA GLU A 185 -17.66 -35.02 22.65
C GLU A 185 -17.72 -35.98 21.44
N ASN A 186 -18.76 -35.92 20.64
CA ASN A 186 -18.94 -36.78 19.47
C ASN A 186 -18.35 -36.18 18.20
N PHE A 187 -17.93 -34.91 18.24
CA PHE A 187 -17.29 -34.29 17.10
C PHE A 187 -15.78 -34.43 17.13
N THR A 188 -15.22 -34.66 15.96
CA THR A 188 -13.78 -34.70 15.73
C THR A 188 -13.40 -33.79 14.57
N VAL A 189 -12.17 -33.28 14.57
CA VAL A 189 -11.55 -32.60 13.44
C VAL A 189 -10.48 -33.52 12.86
N GLN A 190 -10.66 -33.89 11.62
CA GLN A 190 -9.65 -34.57 10.80
C GLN A 190 -8.82 -33.52 10.09
N TYR A 191 -7.53 -33.54 10.26
CA TYR A 191 -6.57 -32.75 9.52
C TYR A 191 -5.87 -33.60 8.48
N SER A 192 -5.67 -33.04 7.28
CA SER A 192 -4.73 -33.56 6.29
C SER A 192 -3.87 -32.42 5.75
N ILE A 193 -2.62 -32.73 5.43
CA ILE A 193 -1.68 -31.84 4.77
C ILE A 193 -1.36 -32.44 3.41
N GLU A 194 -1.64 -31.69 2.36
CA GLU A 194 -1.24 -32.02 1.00
C GLU A 194 -0.01 -31.19 0.63
N ASP A 195 0.96 -31.84 -0.03
CA ASP A 195 2.18 -31.20 -0.53
C ASP A 195 1.88 -30.30 -1.73
N PRO A 196 2.88 -29.54 -2.27
CA PRO A 196 2.68 -28.70 -3.46
C PRO A 196 2.24 -29.45 -4.72
N TYR A 197 2.32 -30.78 -4.72
CA TYR A 197 1.89 -31.65 -5.83
C TYR A 197 0.51 -32.27 -5.62
N GLY A 198 -0.14 -32.00 -4.46
CA GLY A 198 -1.48 -32.49 -4.13
C GLY A 198 -1.52 -33.88 -3.48
N PHE A 199 -0.38 -34.38 -2.97
CA PHE A 199 -0.34 -35.67 -2.25
C PHE A 199 -0.50 -35.46 -0.75
N GLU A 200 -1.35 -36.25 -0.08
CA GLU A 200 -1.44 -36.26 1.38
C GLU A 200 -0.11 -36.79 1.97
N VAL A 201 0.57 -35.92 2.75
CA VAL A 201 1.88 -36.24 3.36
C VAL A 201 1.81 -36.38 4.87
N ALA A 202 0.77 -35.88 5.53
CA ALA A 202 0.53 -36.09 6.94
C ALA A 202 -0.96 -35.91 7.27
N SER A 203 -1.45 -36.65 8.26
CA SER A 203 -2.83 -36.50 8.74
C SER A 203 -2.95 -36.87 10.23
N ALA A 204 -3.97 -36.33 10.88
CA ALA A 204 -4.35 -36.66 12.25
C ALA A 204 -5.81 -36.33 12.52
N THR A 205 -6.38 -36.98 13.55
CA THR A 205 -7.71 -36.66 14.05
C THR A 205 -7.63 -36.22 15.51
N ARG A 206 -8.39 -35.17 15.85
CA ARG A 206 -8.48 -34.61 17.21
C ARG A 206 -9.95 -34.43 17.62
N PRO A 207 -10.27 -34.51 18.92
CA PRO A 207 -11.57 -34.10 19.42
C PRO A 207 -11.84 -32.62 19.11
N ALA A 208 -13.05 -32.27 18.74
CA ALA A 208 -13.40 -30.90 18.35
C ALA A 208 -13.30 -29.87 19.51
N ASN A 209 -13.33 -30.33 20.75
CA ASN A 209 -13.08 -29.50 21.96
C ASN A 209 -11.60 -29.35 22.31
N ASN A 210 -10.68 -30.06 21.65
CA ASN A 210 -9.24 -29.97 21.80
C ASN A 210 -8.53 -30.21 20.47
N THR A 211 -8.55 -29.20 19.61
CA THR A 211 -8.18 -29.27 18.19
C THR A 211 -6.68 -29.16 17.92
N ALA A 212 -5.89 -28.69 18.90
CA ALA A 212 -4.46 -28.43 18.68
C ALA A 212 -3.69 -29.73 18.33
N VAL A 213 -2.89 -29.66 17.28
CA VAL A 213 -2.04 -30.76 16.81
C VAL A 213 -0.75 -30.24 16.19
N THR A 214 0.31 -31.00 16.32
CA THR A 214 1.56 -30.80 15.53
C THR A 214 1.74 -32.01 14.64
N LEU A 215 1.86 -31.75 13.34
CA LEU A 215 2.15 -32.76 12.32
C LEU A 215 3.55 -32.52 11.76
N TYR A 216 4.26 -33.59 11.46
CA TYR A 216 5.59 -33.56 10.86
C TYR A 216 5.52 -34.06 9.41
N VAL A 217 6.15 -33.31 8.53
CA VAL A 217 6.31 -33.65 7.10
C VAL A 217 7.80 -33.82 6.83
N PRO A 218 8.28 -35.00 6.44
CA PRO A 218 9.68 -35.20 6.04
C PRO A 218 9.96 -34.55 4.68
N ASP A 219 11.23 -34.18 4.44
CA ASP A 219 11.71 -33.65 3.15
C ASP A 219 10.82 -32.50 2.61
N ALA A 220 10.58 -31.48 3.45
CA ALA A 220 9.64 -30.43 3.15
C ALA A 220 10.17 -29.42 2.11
N GLU A 221 9.37 -29.16 1.08
CA GLU A 221 9.62 -28.11 0.10
C GLU A 221 9.43 -26.73 0.76
N LEU A 222 10.48 -25.92 0.70
CA LEU A 222 10.43 -24.58 1.31
C LEU A 222 9.74 -23.56 0.38
N TRP A 223 9.04 -22.63 0.99
CA TRP A 223 8.50 -21.47 0.28
C TRP A 223 9.54 -20.35 0.21
N SER A 224 9.73 -19.77 -0.97
CA SER A 224 10.52 -18.57 -1.22
C SER A 224 9.90 -17.73 -2.34
N MET A 225 10.46 -16.54 -2.61
CA MET A 225 10.00 -15.70 -3.70
C MET A 225 10.34 -16.28 -5.10
N ASP A 226 11.37 -17.11 -5.18
CA ASP A 226 11.75 -17.80 -6.42
C ASP A 226 11.03 -19.17 -6.56
N GLU A 227 10.73 -19.83 -5.45
CA GLU A 227 10.05 -21.13 -5.38
C GLU A 227 8.90 -21.06 -4.36
N PRO A 228 7.71 -20.56 -4.77
CA PRO A 228 6.58 -20.33 -3.88
C PRO A 228 5.78 -21.61 -3.62
N ASN A 229 6.43 -22.63 -3.02
CA ASN A 229 5.83 -23.91 -2.71
C ASN A 229 4.77 -23.80 -1.62
N LEU A 230 3.52 -24.17 -1.92
CA LEU A 230 2.39 -24.10 -1.02
C LEU A 230 1.88 -25.48 -0.62
N TYR A 231 1.72 -25.69 0.67
CA TYR A 231 1.01 -26.82 1.25
C TYR A 231 -0.44 -26.45 1.47
N THR A 232 -1.34 -27.38 1.20
CA THR A 232 -2.76 -27.24 1.50
C THR A 232 -3.08 -27.97 2.80
N VAL A 233 -3.55 -27.23 3.81
CA VAL A 233 -4.04 -27.79 5.07
C VAL A 233 -5.57 -27.83 5.04
N ILE A 234 -6.11 -29.03 5.12
CA ILE A 234 -7.55 -29.28 5.14
C ILE A 234 -7.92 -29.67 6.58
N ALA A 235 -8.94 -29.02 7.13
CA ALA A 235 -9.56 -29.38 8.40
C ALA A 235 -11.02 -29.74 8.14
N ARG A 236 -11.41 -30.96 8.49
CA ARG A 236 -12.78 -31.49 8.31
C ARG A 236 -13.41 -31.81 9.66
N LEU A 237 -14.48 -31.07 9.98
CA LEU A 237 -15.29 -31.31 11.17
C LEU A 237 -16.26 -32.46 10.90
N GLN A 238 -16.20 -33.52 11.70
CA GLN A 238 -16.95 -34.76 11.47
C GLN A 238 -17.68 -35.26 12.73
N ARG A 239 -18.79 -35.93 12.51
CA ARG A 239 -19.48 -36.73 13.52
C ARG A 239 -19.94 -38.04 12.90
N CYS A 240 -19.58 -39.19 13.50
CA CYS A 240 -19.93 -40.52 12.95
C CYS A 240 -19.53 -40.70 11.47
N ASN A 241 -18.38 -40.19 11.06
CA ASN A 241 -17.90 -40.18 9.66
C ASN A 241 -18.71 -39.33 8.66
N GLU A 242 -19.66 -38.51 9.14
CA GLU A 242 -20.35 -37.51 8.32
C GLU A 242 -19.63 -36.16 8.48
N SER A 243 -19.37 -35.50 7.36
CA SER A 243 -18.78 -34.16 7.35
C SER A 243 -19.83 -33.10 7.65
N TYR A 244 -19.51 -32.18 8.56
CA TYR A 244 -20.37 -31.07 8.98
C TYR A 244 -19.86 -29.73 8.45
N ASP A 245 -18.53 -29.54 8.47
CA ASP A 245 -17.90 -28.31 8.00
C ASP A 245 -16.47 -28.59 7.57
N ASP A 246 -15.99 -27.88 6.55
CA ASP A 246 -14.65 -28.05 6.01
C ASP A 246 -13.96 -26.68 5.89
N LEU A 247 -12.65 -26.62 6.21
CA LEU A 247 -11.77 -25.52 5.93
C LEU A 247 -10.60 -25.99 5.07
N CYS A 248 -10.14 -25.09 4.20
CA CYS A 248 -8.97 -25.32 3.38
C CYS A 248 -8.13 -24.03 3.39
N VAL A 249 -6.86 -24.12 3.78
CA VAL A 249 -5.92 -22.99 3.80
C VAL A 249 -4.60 -23.38 3.18
N ASN A 250 -4.03 -22.49 2.40
CA ASN A 250 -2.68 -22.65 1.85
C ASN A 250 -1.67 -22.01 2.80
N VAL A 251 -0.55 -22.68 3.00
CA VAL A 251 0.55 -22.23 3.86
C VAL A 251 1.90 -22.57 3.21
N GLY A 252 2.96 -21.86 3.58
CA GLY A 252 4.32 -22.11 3.08
C GLY A 252 5.30 -22.35 4.23
N VAL A 253 6.16 -23.32 4.07
CA VAL A 253 7.24 -23.60 5.02
C VAL A 253 8.41 -22.68 4.75
N ARG A 254 8.72 -21.77 5.67
CA ARG A 254 9.84 -20.82 5.52
C ARG A 254 10.41 -20.40 6.85
N SER A 255 11.65 -19.92 6.82
CA SER A 255 12.25 -19.12 7.88
C SER A 255 12.90 -17.87 7.27
N TYR A 256 13.01 -16.79 8.03
CA TYR A 256 13.77 -15.63 7.61
C TYR A 256 14.43 -14.95 8.80
N THR A 257 15.44 -14.16 8.51
CA THR A 257 16.13 -13.32 9.49
C THR A 257 16.40 -11.94 8.88
N VAL A 258 16.43 -10.94 9.73
CA VAL A 258 16.86 -9.58 9.36
C VAL A 258 17.91 -9.14 10.35
N THR A 259 19.04 -8.67 9.86
CA THR A 259 20.12 -8.16 10.71
C THR A 259 20.62 -6.81 10.19
N PRO A 260 21.17 -5.94 11.08
CA PRO A 260 21.61 -4.60 10.67
C PRO A 260 22.64 -4.61 9.53
N ASP A 261 23.64 -5.49 9.59
CA ASP A 261 24.72 -5.57 8.59
C ASP A 261 24.41 -6.53 7.43
N GLY A 262 23.60 -7.55 7.66
CA GLY A 262 23.32 -8.60 6.66
C GLY A 262 22.03 -8.37 5.88
N GLY A 263 21.20 -7.41 6.26
CA GLY A 263 19.90 -7.22 5.65
C GLY A 263 18.97 -8.41 5.85
N PHE A 264 18.17 -8.71 4.84
CA PHE A 264 17.18 -9.81 4.86
C PHE A 264 17.76 -11.11 4.27
N SER A 265 17.45 -12.22 4.91
CA SER A 265 17.74 -13.59 4.43
C SER A 265 16.50 -14.46 4.58
N ILE A 266 16.21 -15.29 3.56
CA ILE A 266 15.15 -16.30 3.61
C ILE A 266 15.75 -17.69 3.48
N ASN A 267 15.32 -18.63 4.32
CA ASN A 267 15.79 -20.02 4.34
C ASN A 267 17.34 -20.12 4.38
N GLY A 268 17.98 -19.16 5.06
CA GLY A 268 19.44 -19.08 5.17
C GLY A 268 20.14 -18.44 3.95
N VAL A 269 19.39 -17.99 2.93
CA VAL A 269 19.95 -17.36 1.73
C VAL A 269 19.81 -15.83 1.83
N PRO A 270 20.91 -15.05 1.81
CA PRO A 270 20.83 -13.58 1.73
C PRO A 270 20.05 -13.14 0.50
N THR A 271 19.00 -12.37 0.71
CA THR A 271 18.07 -11.97 -0.36
C THR A 271 17.60 -10.55 -0.11
N PRO A 272 18.35 -9.51 -0.53
CA PRO A 272 17.90 -8.13 -0.37
C PRO A 272 16.51 -7.93 -0.95
N LEU A 273 15.60 -7.38 -0.16
CA LEU A 273 14.24 -7.13 -0.61
C LEU A 273 14.22 -5.82 -1.42
N ARG A 274 13.88 -5.93 -2.69
CA ARG A 274 13.78 -4.82 -3.63
C ARG A 274 12.45 -4.90 -4.35
N GLY A 275 11.65 -3.87 -4.23
CA GLY A 275 10.32 -3.91 -4.78
C GLY A 275 9.59 -2.58 -4.77
N VAL A 276 8.28 -2.66 -4.65
CA VAL A 276 7.36 -1.56 -4.89
C VAL A 276 6.29 -1.48 -3.81
N SER A 277 5.69 -0.28 -3.66
CA SER A 277 4.44 -0.12 -2.95
C SER A 277 3.25 -0.23 -3.90
N ARG A 278 2.07 -0.59 -3.39
CA ARG A 278 0.85 -0.69 -4.16
C ARG A 278 -0.34 -0.10 -3.40
N HIS A 279 -1.08 0.83 -4.05
CA HIS A 279 -2.47 1.12 -3.72
C HIS A 279 -3.41 0.19 -4.51
N GLN A 280 -4.57 -0.16 -3.94
CA GLN A 280 -5.55 -1.05 -4.59
C GLN A 280 -6.61 -0.23 -5.33
N ASP A 281 -6.21 0.52 -6.36
CA ASP A 281 -7.14 1.25 -7.22
C ASP A 281 -6.74 1.19 -8.69
N ARG A 282 -7.69 1.48 -9.57
CA ARG A 282 -7.51 1.57 -11.02
C ARG A 282 -8.37 2.68 -11.61
N LEU A 283 -7.96 3.16 -12.77
CA LEU A 283 -8.66 4.20 -13.51
C LEU A 283 -10.14 3.83 -13.71
N TYR A 284 -11.04 4.68 -13.26
CA TYR A 284 -12.50 4.56 -13.34
C TYR A 284 -13.11 3.30 -12.67
N LYS A 285 -12.33 2.59 -11.89
CA LYS A 285 -12.81 1.53 -11.00
C LYS A 285 -12.70 1.92 -9.53
N GLY A 286 -11.85 2.91 -9.21
CA GLY A 286 -11.46 3.16 -7.83
C GLY A 286 -10.89 1.88 -7.21
N ASN A 287 -11.29 1.60 -5.97
CA ASN A 287 -10.88 0.38 -5.25
C ASN A 287 -11.79 -0.84 -5.49
N ALA A 288 -12.83 -0.73 -6.33
CA ALA A 288 -13.73 -1.83 -6.68
C ALA A 288 -13.11 -2.76 -7.74
N LEU A 289 -12.13 -3.54 -7.32
CA LEU A 289 -11.32 -4.40 -8.18
C LEU A 289 -11.84 -5.84 -8.22
N SER A 290 -11.75 -6.47 -9.40
CA SER A 290 -12.00 -7.90 -9.58
C SER A 290 -10.76 -8.73 -9.20
N ILE A 291 -10.96 -10.06 -9.10
CA ILE A 291 -9.85 -11.02 -8.91
C ILE A 291 -8.82 -10.88 -10.04
N ASP A 292 -9.28 -10.75 -11.29
CA ASP A 292 -8.39 -10.58 -12.45
C ASP A 292 -7.54 -9.31 -12.35
N ASP A 293 -8.13 -8.20 -11.87
CA ASP A 293 -7.39 -6.95 -11.64
C ASP A 293 -6.25 -7.14 -10.62
N HIS A 294 -6.48 -7.90 -9.55
CA HIS A 294 -5.48 -8.19 -8.54
C HIS A 294 -4.33 -9.05 -9.09
N TYR A 295 -4.67 -10.11 -9.84
CA TYR A 295 -3.66 -10.98 -10.45
C TYR A 295 -2.86 -10.26 -11.55
N GLU A 296 -3.49 -9.42 -12.37
CA GLU A 296 -2.79 -8.60 -13.37
C GLU A 296 -1.78 -7.65 -12.71
N ASP A 297 -2.15 -6.97 -11.62
CA ASP A 297 -1.22 -6.13 -10.87
C ASP A 297 -0.05 -6.94 -10.32
N ALA A 298 -0.30 -8.11 -9.73
CA ALA A 298 0.74 -8.98 -9.20
C ALA A 298 1.68 -9.49 -10.29
N GLN A 299 1.16 -9.83 -11.47
CA GLN A 299 1.96 -10.25 -12.62
C GLN A 299 2.85 -9.11 -13.13
N MET A 300 2.36 -7.87 -13.22
CA MET A 300 3.16 -6.71 -13.60
C MET A 300 4.26 -6.41 -12.59
N ILE A 301 3.99 -6.62 -11.29
CA ILE A 301 4.99 -6.48 -10.23
C ILE A 301 6.07 -7.58 -10.35
N LYS A 302 5.69 -8.80 -10.76
CA LYS A 302 6.67 -9.87 -11.04
C LYS A 302 7.47 -9.58 -12.31
N GLU A 303 6.84 -9.00 -13.34
CA GLU A 303 7.47 -8.62 -14.61
C GLU A 303 8.62 -7.61 -14.40
N VAL A 304 8.45 -6.63 -13.51
CA VAL A 304 9.54 -5.67 -13.19
C VAL A 304 10.68 -6.32 -12.40
N GLY A 305 10.49 -7.54 -11.89
CA GLY A 305 11.47 -8.30 -11.13
C GLY A 305 11.45 -8.05 -9.62
N ALA A 306 10.44 -7.36 -9.09
CA ALA A 306 10.28 -7.15 -7.66
C ALA A 306 10.13 -8.49 -6.92
N ASN A 307 10.75 -8.57 -5.72
CA ASN A 307 10.60 -9.71 -4.81
C ASN A 307 9.88 -9.35 -3.52
N THR A 308 9.53 -8.08 -3.32
CA THR A 308 8.78 -7.58 -2.17
C THR A 308 7.73 -6.55 -2.58
N ILE A 309 6.65 -6.48 -1.81
CA ILE A 309 5.58 -5.50 -2.00
C ILE A 309 5.19 -4.93 -0.64
N ARG A 310 5.13 -3.60 -0.53
CA ARG A 310 4.46 -2.92 0.57
C ARG A 310 3.02 -2.60 0.17
N LEU A 311 2.06 -3.16 0.88
CA LEU A 311 0.63 -2.98 0.63
C LEU A 311 0.13 -1.75 1.40
N ALA A 312 0.36 -0.60 0.81
CA ALA A 312 0.07 0.69 1.39
C ALA A 312 -1.43 1.06 1.24
N HIS A 313 -2.03 1.67 2.20
CA HIS A 313 -1.63 1.87 3.62
C HIS A 313 -2.65 1.18 4.53
N TYR A 314 -3.18 0.03 4.12
CA TYR A 314 -4.32 -0.67 4.71
C TYR A 314 -4.37 -2.14 4.27
N GLN A 315 -5.20 -2.93 4.93
CA GLN A 315 -5.41 -4.34 4.55
C GLN A 315 -5.96 -4.46 3.13
N HIS A 316 -5.23 -5.18 2.26
CA HIS A 316 -5.65 -5.46 0.90
C HIS A 316 -6.62 -6.66 0.81
N SER A 317 -7.11 -6.96 -0.42
CA SER A 317 -7.99 -8.10 -0.66
C SER A 317 -7.28 -9.42 -0.42
N GLN A 318 -8.02 -10.43 0.09
CA GLN A 318 -7.56 -11.81 0.18
C GLN A 318 -7.07 -12.35 -1.16
N ASP A 319 -7.71 -11.95 -2.27
CA ASP A 319 -7.31 -12.33 -3.62
C ASP A 319 -5.88 -11.86 -3.95
N PHE A 320 -5.50 -10.65 -3.48
CA PHE A 320 -4.15 -10.15 -3.70
C PHE A 320 -3.12 -10.84 -2.81
N TYR A 321 -3.45 -11.15 -1.55
CA TYR A 321 -2.56 -11.97 -0.71
C TYR A 321 -2.38 -13.38 -1.30
N ASN A 322 -3.44 -14.01 -1.81
CA ASN A 322 -3.36 -15.30 -2.50
C ASN A 322 -2.46 -15.22 -3.75
N ALA A 323 -2.53 -14.13 -4.51
CA ALA A 323 -1.63 -13.89 -5.64
C ALA A 323 -0.17 -13.74 -5.17
N CYS A 324 0.06 -13.02 -4.06
CA CYS A 324 1.40 -12.87 -3.48
C CYS A 324 1.97 -14.21 -3.00
N ASP A 325 1.15 -15.07 -2.39
CA ASP A 325 1.55 -16.39 -1.94
C ASP A 325 1.99 -17.30 -3.10
N SER A 326 1.22 -17.29 -4.19
CA SER A 326 1.41 -18.21 -5.34
C SER A 326 2.45 -17.72 -6.36
N ILE A 327 2.65 -16.39 -6.49
CA ILE A 327 3.63 -15.80 -7.40
C ILE A 327 5.01 -15.64 -6.71
N GLY A 328 5.02 -15.54 -5.40
CA GLY A 328 6.21 -15.40 -4.57
C GLY A 328 6.64 -13.94 -4.36
N PHE A 329 6.09 -13.29 -3.31
CA PHE A 329 6.51 -11.98 -2.84
C PHE A 329 6.66 -11.97 -1.32
N ALA A 330 7.66 -11.26 -0.81
CA ALA A 330 7.70 -10.87 0.59
C ALA A 330 6.80 -9.65 0.80
N VAL A 331 5.78 -9.78 1.63
CA VAL A 331 4.75 -8.75 1.82
C VAL A 331 4.91 -8.04 3.14
N TRP A 332 4.85 -6.70 3.08
CA TRP A 332 4.59 -5.82 4.21
C TRP A 332 3.12 -5.41 4.16
N ALA A 333 2.33 -5.88 5.13
CA ALA A 333 0.93 -5.52 5.31
C ALA A 333 0.77 -4.59 6.51
N GLU A 334 -0.05 -3.54 6.40
CA GLU A 334 -0.17 -2.50 7.42
C GLU A 334 -1.61 -2.06 7.66
N ILE A 335 -1.85 -1.41 8.81
CA ILE A 335 -3.10 -0.75 9.14
C ILE A 335 -3.06 0.73 8.72
N PRO A 336 -4.22 1.39 8.49
CA PRO A 336 -4.29 2.78 8.03
C PRO A 336 -4.02 3.82 9.13
N PHE A 337 -3.15 3.51 10.10
CA PHE A 337 -2.69 4.44 11.12
C PHE A 337 -1.67 5.41 10.53
N ILE A 338 -2.16 6.48 9.90
CA ILE A 338 -1.39 7.32 8.97
C ILE A 338 -1.61 8.82 9.24
N SER A 339 -0.57 9.60 8.95
CA SER A 339 -0.51 11.06 8.83
C SER A 339 -0.65 11.80 10.14
N VAL A 340 -1.84 11.95 10.69
CA VAL A 340 -2.10 12.77 11.89
C VAL A 340 -2.66 11.90 13.00
N PHE A 341 -1.99 11.93 14.15
CA PHE A 341 -2.44 11.21 15.35
C PHE A 341 -3.76 11.80 15.90
N LYS A 342 -4.72 10.92 16.15
CA LYS A 342 -5.96 11.24 16.87
C LYS A 342 -5.82 10.74 18.30
N PRO A 343 -5.79 11.62 19.30
CA PRO A 343 -5.68 11.22 20.70
C PRO A 343 -6.97 10.58 21.22
N GLY A 344 -6.86 9.82 22.30
CA GLY A 344 -7.99 9.24 23.01
C GLY A 344 -8.18 7.74 22.82
N GLU A 345 -8.95 7.15 23.74
CA GLU A 345 -9.14 5.69 23.82
C GLU A 345 -9.91 5.12 22.63
N ASP A 346 -10.90 5.84 22.09
CA ASP A 346 -11.73 5.33 20.98
C ASP A 346 -10.89 5.16 19.69
N ALA A 347 -10.03 6.14 19.37
CA ALA A 347 -9.13 6.06 18.22
C ALA A 347 -8.09 4.95 18.41
N HIS A 348 -7.59 4.76 19.63
CA HIS A 348 -6.67 3.68 19.92
C HIS A 348 -7.34 2.30 19.85
N ALA A 349 -8.54 2.16 20.41
CA ALA A 349 -9.33 0.93 20.32
C ALA A 349 -9.62 0.55 18.86
N HIS A 350 -9.85 1.54 18.00
CA HIS A 350 -10.00 1.35 16.56
C HIS A 350 -8.70 0.77 15.93
N CYS A 351 -7.53 1.39 16.17
CA CYS A 351 -6.25 0.86 15.69
C CYS A 351 -5.97 -0.57 16.17
N ARG A 352 -6.26 -0.86 17.43
CA ARG A 352 -6.09 -2.21 18.00
C ARG A 352 -7.00 -3.23 17.30
N ARG A 353 -8.25 -2.85 17.00
CA ARG A 353 -9.18 -3.71 16.28
C ARG A 353 -8.69 -3.98 14.86
N GLU A 354 -8.32 -2.95 14.09
CA GLU A 354 -7.80 -3.12 12.74
C GLU A 354 -6.54 -3.98 12.69
N MET A 355 -5.62 -3.81 13.64
CA MET A 355 -4.43 -4.65 13.75
C MET A 355 -4.79 -6.11 14.09
N THR A 356 -5.77 -6.32 14.98
CA THR A 356 -6.24 -7.67 15.31
C THR A 356 -6.88 -8.33 14.09
N GLU A 357 -7.76 -7.64 13.38
CA GLU A 357 -8.40 -8.12 12.15
C GLU A 357 -7.37 -8.42 11.07
N LEU A 358 -6.41 -7.51 10.84
CA LEU A 358 -5.33 -7.72 9.87
C LEU A 358 -4.56 -9.01 10.16
N ILE A 359 -4.13 -9.22 11.40
CA ILE A 359 -3.31 -10.39 11.79
C ILE A 359 -4.15 -11.67 11.76
N ILE A 360 -5.34 -11.68 12.38
CA ILE A 360 -6.17 -12.89 12.49
C ILE A 360 -6.63 -13.36 11.12
N GLN A 361 -7.05 -12.45 10.24
CA GLN A 361 -7.54 -12.80 8.91
C GLN A 361 -6.43 -13.30 7.98
N ASN A 362 -5.19 -12.82 8.18
CA ASN A 362 -4.10 -13.05 7.23
C ASN A 362 -2.96 -13.89 7.79
N TYR A 363 -3.11 -14.47 8.97
CA TYR A 363 -2.04 -15.24 9.64
C TYR A 363 -1.46 -16.36 8.78
N ASN A 364 -2.28 -17.05 8.00
CA ASN A 364 -1.88 -18.23 7.24
C ASN A 364 -1.12 -17.91 5.95
N HIS A 365 -1.11 -16.65 5.46
CA HIS A 365 -0.40 -16.26 4.23
C HIS A 365 1.12 -16.31 4.41
N PRO A 366 1.85 -17.18 3.71
CA PRO A 366 3.30 -17.27 3.82
C PRO A 366 4.03 -16.05 3.26
N SER A 367 3.45 -15.35 2.30
CA SER A 367 4.00 -14.13 1.71
C SER A 367 4.14 -13.01 2.73
N ILE A 368 3.21 -12.87 3.67
CA ILE A 368 3.28 -11.81 4.69
C ILE A 368 4.43 -12.11 5.65
N MET A 369 5.38 -11.20 5.74
CA MET A 369 6.56 -11.29 6.62
C MET A 369 6.62 -10.16 7.63
N PHE A 370 5.97 -9.02 7.32
CA PHE A 370 6.05 -7.80 8.12
C PHE A 370 4.68 -7.22 8.40
N TRP A 371 4.43 -6.90 9.69
CA TRP A 371 3.25 -6.13 10.11
C TRP A 371 3.63 -4.67 10.30
N GLY A 372 3.05 -3.78 9.49
CA GLY A 372 3.24 -2.34 9.57
C GLY A 372 2.31 -1.72 10.62
N ILE A 373 2.90 -0.99 11.58
CA ILE A 373 2.15 -0.39 12.68
C ILE A 373 1.58 0.98 12.27
N SER A 374 2.41 1.84 11.64
CA SER A 374 1.97 3.16 11.20
C SER A 374 2.80 3.69 10.04
N ASN A 375 2.26 4.72 9.37
CA ASN A 375 2.92 5.45 8.30
C ASN A 375 2.88 6.96 8.54
N GLU A 376 4.05 7.62 8.54
CA GLU A 376 4.18 9.09 8.60
C GLU A 376 3.34 9.78 9.69
N ILE A 377 3.01 9.06 10.75
CA ILE A 377 2.09 9.52 11.80
C ILE A 377 2.64 10.74 12.57
N LEU A 378 3.93 11.05 12.40
CA LEU A 378 4.61 12.18 13.02
C LEU A 378 4.44 13.50 12.25
N ILE A 379 3.68 13.55 11.18
CA ILE A 379 3.38 14.80 10.48
C ILE A 379 2.76 15.82 11.45
N GLY A 380 1.90 15.37 12.38
CA GLY A 380 1.33 16.18 13.45
C GLY A 380 2.22 16.38 14.68
N GLY A 381 3.48 15.88 14.68
CA GLY A 381 4.40 15.94 15.80
C GLY A 381 4.39 14.69 16.69
N ILE A 382 5.26 14.68 17.73
CA ILE A 382 5.40 13.56 18.68
C ILE A 382 4.75 13.95 20.01
N SER A 383 3.87 13.08 20.53
CA SER A 383 3.33 13.15 21.89
C SER A 383 3.71 11.90 22.68
N GLN A 384 3.69 11.99 24.01
CA GLN A 384 3.90 10.86 24.88
C GLN A 384 2.84 9.77 24.65
N GLU A 385 1.58 10.15 24.48
CA GLU A 385 0.49 9.23 24.17
C GLU A 385 0.74 8.47 22.88
N LEU A 386 1.18 9.14 21.81
CA LEU A 386 1.51 8.49 20.54
C LEU A 386 2.57 7.40 20.70
N VAL A 387 3.63 7.68 21.47
CA VAL A 387 4.69 6.69 21.77
C VAL A 387 4.13 5.49 22.54
N GLU A 388 3.32 5.74 23.57
CA GLU A 388 2.68 4.68 24.37
C GLU A 388 1.74 3.81 23.52
N ARG A 389 0.97 4.41 22.61
CA ARG A 389 0.09 3.66 21.68
C ARG A 389 0.88 2.77 20.70
N HIS A 390 2.06 3.21 20.26
CA HIS A 390 2.93 2.37 19.43
C HIS A 390 3.49 1.18 20.21
N HIS A 391 3.93 1.36 21.44
CA HIS A 391 4.36 0.25 22.31
C HIS A 391 3.24 -0.76 22.54
N ASP A 392 2.00 -0.29 22.74
CA ASP A 392 0.85 -1.16 22.92
C ASP A 392 0.50 -1.95 21.64
N LEU A 393 0.53 -1.30 20.46
CA LEU A 393 0.32 -1.98 19.17
C LEU A 393 1.43 -3.00 18.89
N GLN A 394 2.69 -2.66 19.16
CA GLN A 394 3.82 -3.61 19.07
C GLN A 394 3.59 -4.85 19.93
N LYS A 395 3.20 -4.65 21.19
CA LYS A 395 2.89 -5.74 22.11
C LYS A 395 1.74 -6.60 21.57
N LEU A 396 0.66 -5.97 21.10
CA LEU A 396 -0.48 -6.68 20.50
C LEU A 396 -0.05 -7.54 19.31
N CYS A 397 0.79 -7.01 18.40
CA CYS A 397 1.30 -7.76 17.26
C CYS A 397 2.03 -9.03 17.73
N LYS A 398 2.91 -8.91 18.74
CA LYS A 398 3.68 -10.04 19.26
C LYS A 398 2.84 -11.07 20.03
N GLU A 399 1.76 -10.63 20.68
CA GLU A 399 0.80 -11.54 21.33
C GLU A 399 0.00 -12.36 20.30
N LEU A 400 -0.41 -11.74 19.19
CA LEU A 400 -1.18 -12.40 18.13
C LEU A 400 -0.30 -13.24 17.20
N ASP A 401 0.87 -12.71 16.85
CA ASP A 401 1.82 -13.35 15.95
C ASP A 401 3.29 -13.10 16.35
N PRO A 402 3.88 -13.99 17.14
CA PRO A 402 5.29 -13.88 17.50
C PRO A 402 6.26 -14.29 16.36
N THR A 403 5.75 -14.79 15.23
CA THR A 403 6.57 -15.34 14.13
C THR A 403 6.99 -14.31 13.10
N ARG A 404 6.29 -13.16 13.04
CA ARG A 404 6.57 -12.10 12.07
C ARG A 404 7.16 -10.87 12.73
N SER A 405 7.98 -10.15 11.96
CA SER A 405 8.56 -8.88 12.39
C SER A 405 7.55 -7.74 12.23
N THR A 406 7.67 -6.76 13.09
CA THR A 406 6.93 -5.50 13.00
C THR A 406 7.82 -4.41 12.44
N THR A 407 7.22 -3.42 11.80
CA THR A 407 7.93 -2.28 11.22
C THR A 407 7.07 -1.01 11.24
N ILE A 408 7.71 0.13 11.06
CA ILE A 408 7.11 1.45 10.97
C ILE A 408 7.69 2.19 9.77
N ALA A 409 6.87 3.01 9.10
CA ALA A 409 7.32 3.91 8.04
C ALA A 409 7.42 5.33 8.59
N HIS A 410 8.61 5.76 8.94
CA HIS A 410 8.89 7.11 9.42
C HIS A 410 8.83 8.12 8.28
N VAL A 411 8.28 9.30 8.55
CA VAL A 411 8.42 10.43 7.64
C VAL A 411 9.88 10.93 7.64
N SER A 412 10.36 11.42 6.50
CA SER A 412 11.77 11.76 6.25
C SER A 412 12.44 12.63 7.32
N HIS A 413 11.67 13.46 8.02
CA HIS A 413 12.18 14.37 9.05
C HIS A 413 12.10 13.83 10.49
N THR A 414 11.66 12.58 10.68
CA THR A 414 11.68 11.95 12.01
C THR A 414 13.11 11.98 12.56
N PRO A 415 13.33 12.50 13.79
CA PRO A 415 14.66 12.51 14.41
C PRO A 415 15.19 11.09 14.57
N THR A 416 16.41 10.84 14.13
CA THR A 416 17.03 9.51 14.14
C THR A 416 17.36 8.99 15.55
N ASP A 417 17.33 9.86 16.57
CA ASP A 417 17.55 9.56 17.99
C ASP A 417 16.27 9.75 18.83
N GLY A 418 15.09 9.80 18.17
CA GLY A 418 13.82 10.09 18.81
C GLY A 418 13.19 8.87 19.52
N PRO A 419 12.15 9.09 20.36
CA PRO A 419 11.50 8.05 21.16
C PRO A 419 10.68 7.04 20.35
N MET A 420 10.54 7.24 19.03
CA MET A 420 9.84 6.30 18.15
C MET A 420 10.72 5.16 17.65
N HIS A 421 12.06 5.28 17.82
CA HIS A 421 13.00 4.21 17.47
C HIS A 421 12.98 3.09 18.51
N HIS A 422 13.34 1.87 18.09
CA HIS A 422 13.37 0.65 18.91
C HIS A 422 12.01 0.21 19.48
N ILE A 423 10.90 0.75 18.93
CA ILE A 423 9.55 0.25 19.26
C ILE A 423 9.25 -1.01 18.46
N THR A 424 9.53 -0.97 17.16
CA THR A 424 9.33 -2.11 16.25
C THR A 424 10.61 -2.93 16.07
N ASP A 425 10.49 -4.14 15.53
CA ASP A 425 11.66 -4.99 15.25
C ASP A 425 12.55 -4.41 14.16
N LEU A 426 11.95 -3.69 13.21
CA LEU A 426 12.58 -3.11 12.03
C LEU A 426 12.15 -1.65 11.88
N GLU A 427 13.02 -0.83 11.34
CA GLU A 427 12.77 0.59 11.07
C GLU A 427 12.81 0.87 9.57
N SER A 428 12.01 1.82 9.13
CA SER A 428 12.01 2.26 7.72
C SER A 428 11.66 3.72 7.60
N TYR A 429 12.17 4.35 6.54
CA TYR A 429 11.93 5.76 6.25
C TYR A 429 11.34 5.97 4.88
N ASN A 430 10.44 6.95 4.77
CA ASN A 430 9.97 7.50 3.51
C ASN A 430 10.92 8.62 3.10
N HIS A 431 11.79 8.39 2.12
CA HIS A 431 12.82 9.34 1.69
C HIS A 431 12.57 9.85 0.28
N TYR A 432 12.49 11.20 0.18
CA TYR A 432 12.21 11.89 -1.08
C TYR A 432 13.23 13.00 -1.37
N PHE A 433 14.50 12.83 -0.96
CA PHE A 433 15.56 13.76 -1.31
C PHE A 433 15.76 13.80 -2.83
N GLY A 434 15.78 15.02 -3.39
CA GLY A 434 15.77 15.24 -4.83
C GLY A 434 14.37 15.36 -5.43
N TRP A 435 13.30 15.30 -4.60
CA TRP A 435 11.94 15.59 -5.04
C TRP A 435 11.23 16.61 -4.16
N TYR A 436 11.05 16.33 -2.86
CA TYR A 436 10.41 17.26 -1.92
C TYR A 436 11.42 18.15 -1.19
N GLY A 437 12.69 17.87 -1.25
CA GLY A 437 13.76 18.65 -0.66
C GLY A 437 15.12 17.99 -0.90
N GLY A 438 16.20 18.67 -0.60
CA GLY A 438 17.55 18.14 -0.81
C GLY A 438 17.88 17.86 -2.27
N LYS A 439 18.92 17.07 -2.47
CA LYS A 439 19.37 16.57 -3.78
C LYS A 439 19.26 15.05 -3.82
N ILE A 440 19.21 14.47 -5.01
CA ILE A 440 19.18 13.00 -5.19
C ILE A 440 20.40 12.37 -4.51
N GLU A 441 21.56 13.01 -4.63
CA GLU A 441 22.84 12.54 -4.10
C GLU A 441 22.91 12.55 -2.56
N ASP A 442 21.98 13.21 -1.87
CA ASP A 442 21.91 13.23 -0.41
C ASP A 442 21.42 11.90 0.19
N ASN A 443 20.71 11.07 -0.60
CA ASN A 443 20.16 9.79 -0.14
C ASN A 443 21.23 8.82 0.34
N GLY A 444 22.26 8.54 -0.47
CA GLY A 444 23.32 7.59 -0.12
C GLY A 444 24.06 7.97 1.17
N PRO A 445 24.62 9.19 1.29
CA PRO A 445 25.28 9.66 2.51
C PRO A 445 24.40 9.64 3.76
N TRP A 446 23.09 9.92 3.62
CA TRP A 446 22.16 9.84 4.74
C TRP A 446 22.03 8.40 5.25
N LEU A 447 21.84 7.44 4.34
CA LEU A 447 21.74 6.02 4.65
C LEU A 447 23.00 5.49 5.36
N ASP A 448 24.19 5.84 4.83
CA ASP A 448 25.46 5.44 5.42
C ASP A 448 25.68 6.05 6.82
N LYS A 449 25.29 7.31 6.98
CA LYS A 449 25.36 8.01 8.27
C LYS A 449 24.45 7.34 9.30
N PHE A 450 23.18 7.08 8.93
CA PHE A 450 22.23 6.42 9.83
C PHE A 450 22.76 5.06 10.30
N HIS A 451 23.21 4.23 9.37
CA HIS A 451 23.76 2.91 9.69
C HIS A 451 24.99 2.97 10.60
N ALA A 452 25.86 3.97 10.40
CA ALA A 452 27.03 4.18 11.26
C ALA A 452 26.68 4.67 12.68
N GLU A 453 25.65 5.51 12.80
CA GLU A 453 25.20 6.07 14.08
C GLU A 453 24.30 5.09 14.86
N HIS A 454 23.60 4.19 14.18
CA HIS A 454 22.64 3.22 14.74
C HIS A 454 22.92 1.79 14.26
N PRO A 455 24.08 1.19 14.64
CA PRO A 455 24.53 -0.09 14.11
C PRO A 455 23.71 -1.29 14.58
N ASP A 456 22.79 -1.10 15.51
CA ASP A 456 21.86 -2.10 16.03
C ASP A 456 20.46 -2.05 15.39
N ILE A 457 20.19 -1.06 14.53
CA ILE A 457 18.91 -0.89 13.85
C ILE A 457 18.96 -1.51 12.45
N CYS A 458 17.98 -2.37 12.14
CA CYS A 458 17.74 -2.85 10.79
C CYS A 458 17.00 -1.76 10.01
N LEU A 459 17.70 -1.04 9.12
CA LEU A 459 17.15 0.05 8.33
C LEU A 459 16.59 -0.42 6.99
N GLY A 460 15.37 0.04 6.66
CA GLY A 460 14.74 -0.06 5.35
C GLY A 460 14.34 1.29 4.78
N VAL A 461 13.97 1.32 3.50
CA VAL A 461 13.38 2.48 2.84
C VAL A 461 11.99 2.11 2.36
N SER A 462 10.98 2.57 3.10
CA SER A 462 9.57 2.22 2.88
C SER A 462 8.96 2.95 1.68
N GLU A 463 9.47 4.15 1.37
CA GLU A 463 9.07 4.89 0.18
C GLU A 463 10.22 5.74 -0.36
N TYR A 464 10.34 5.77 -1.69
CA TYR A 464 11.16 6.69 -2.45
C TYR A 464 10.63 6.79 -3.88
N GLY A 465 10.73 7.96 -4.50
CA GLY A 465 10.24 8.16 -5.85
C GLY A 465 10.02 9.63 -6.19
N CYS A 466 9.76 9.89 -7.45
CA CYS A 466 9.34 11.19 -7.92
C CYS A 466 8.32 11.05 -9.04
N GLU A 467 7.59 12.12 -9.33
CA GLU A 467 6.59 12.07 -10.38
C GLU A 467 7.21 12.03 -11.77
N GLY A 468 6.61 11.23 -12.65
CA GLY A 468 6.91 11.18 -14.07
C GLY A 468 5.62 11.12 -14.87
N ILE A 469 5.30 12.18 -15.59
CA ILE A 469 4.11 12.29 -16.44
C ILE A 469 4.53 12.06 -17.87
N ILE A 470 3.98 11.03 -18.49
CA ILE A 470 4.37 10.52 -19.82
C ILE A 470 4.24 11.49 -20.99
N ASN A 471 3.62 12.67 -20.76
CA ASN A 471 3.46 13.71 -21.78
C ASN A 471 4.56 14.79 -21.70
N TRP A 472 5.28 14.87 -20.56
CA TRP A 472 6.29 15.89 -20.36
C TRP A 472 7.68 15.34 -20.61
N HIS A 473 8.47 16.07 -21.40
CA HIS A 473 9.80 15.67 -21.86
C HIS A 473 10.77 16.84 -21.84
N SER A 474 12.04 16.56 -21.56
CA SER A 474 13.11 17.55 -21.57
C SER A 474 14.46 16.92 -21.93
N SER A 475 15.22 17.62 -22.77
CA SER A 475 16.65 17.31 -22.98
C SER A 475 17.55 17.75 -21.83
N THR A 476 17.01 18.56 -20.90
CA THR A 476 17.70 19.06 -19.69
C THR A 476 16.78 18.92 -18.48
N PRO A 477 16.48 17.67 -18.07
CA PRO A 477 15.51 17.41 -17.02
C PRO A 477 15.98 17.96 -15.68
N GLN A 478 15.04 18.46 -14.88
CA GLN A 478 15.31 19.06 -13.57
C GLN A 478 14.20 18.74 -12.57
N CYS A 479 14.53 18.82 -11.28
CA CYS A 479 13.59 18.58 -10.20
C CYS A 479 12.30 19.40 -10.38
N LYS A 480 11.14 18.75 -10.20
CA LYS A 480 9.80 19.35 -10.36
C LYS A 480 9.38 19.73 -11.78
N ASP A 481 10.09 19.30 -12.81
CA ASP A 481 9.62 19.43 -14.18
C ASP A 481 8.61 18.36 -14.60
N TYR A 482 8.41 17.35 -13.73
CA TYR A 482 7.48 16.23 -13.89
C TYR A 482 7.75 15.38 -15.14
N THR A 483 8.92 15.54 -15.78
CA THR A 483 9.28 14.77 -16.96
C THR A 483 9.58 13.32 -16.65
N GLU A 484 9.34 12.44 -17.61
CA GLU A 484 9.72 11.03 -17.51
C GLU A 484 11.25 10.87 -17.41
N GLU A 485 12.00 11.78 -18.06
CA GLU A 485 13.46 11.81 -18.04
C GLU A 485 14.02 12.14 -16.62
N TYR A 486 13.37 13.05 -15.87
CA TYR A 486 13.78 13.32 -14.49
C TYR A 486 13.46 12.13 -13.58
N GLN A 487 12.29 11.51 -13.75
CA GLN A 487 11.94 10.28 -13.03
C GLN A 487 13.00 9.19 -13.27
N ALA A 488 13.45 9.03 -14.50
CA ALA A 488 14.50 8.07 -14.84
C ALA A 488 15.81 8.36 -14.10
N ILE A 489 16.29 9.61 -14.12
CA ILE A 489 17.52 10.03 -13.41
C ILE A 489 17.42 9.79 -11.91
N TYR A 490 16.28 10.11 -11.29
CA TYR A 490 16.04 9.89 -9.88
C TYR A 490 16.18 8.39 -9.53
N HIS A 491 15.49 7.54 -10.29
CA HIS A 491 15.49 6.11 -10.03
C HIS A 491 16.83 5.44 -10.39
N GLU A 492 17.60 5.94 -11.36
CA GLU A 492 18.94 5.47 -11.66
C GLU A 492 19.87 5.60 -10.46
N TYR A 493 19.86 6.75 -9.80
CA TYR A 493 20.64 6.96 -8.59
C TYR A 493 20.20 6.04 -7.46
N MET A 494 18.88 5.94 -7.22
CA MET A 494 18.34 5.14 -6.13
C MET A 494 18.59 3.64 -6.32
N ALA A 495 18.43 3.13 -7.54
CA ALA A 495 18.71 1.73 -7.85
C ALA A 495 20.16 1.35 -7.54
N GLN A 496 21.12 2.19 -7.97
CA GLN A 496 22.55 2.01 -7.67
C GLN A 496 22.83 2.15 -6.17
N ALA A 497 22.22 3.15 -5.52
CA ALA A 497 22.42 3.38 -4.08
C ALA A 497 22.00 2.16 -3.23
N PHE A 498 20.95 1.44 -3.64
CA PHE A 498 20.53 0.21 -2.95
C PHE A 498 21.33 -1.02 -3.36
N GLU A 499 21.83 -1.10 -4.59
CA GLU A 499 22.74 -2.17 -5.00
C GLU A 499 24.05 -2.11 -4.19
N ASP A 500 24.58 -0.89 -3.93
CA ASP A 500 25.77 -0.67 -3.14
C ASP A 500 25.57 -0.93 -1.62
N ARG A 501 24.29 -1.05 -1.15
CA ARG A 501 23.93 -1.20 0.26
C ARG A 501 23.04 -2.42 0.51
N PRO A 502 23.59 -3.65 0.37
CA PRO A 502 22.81 -4.88 0.57
C PRO A 502 22.31 -5.07 2.01
N TRP A 503 22.85 -4.34 2.98
CA TRP A 503 22.42 -4.32 4.36
C TRP A 503 21.06 -3.64 4.57
N ILE A 504 20.58 -2.80 3.65
CA ILE A 504 19.22 -2.28 3.67
C ILE A 504 18.27 -3.45 3.47
N TRP A 505 17.49 -3.78 4.53
CA TRP A 505 16.68 -4.99 4.53
C TRP A 505 15.60 -4.99 3.46
N ALA A 506 14.98 -3.82 3.18
CA ALA A 506 14.02 -3.67 2.10
C ALA A 506 14.02 -2.24 1.54
N SER A 507 13.67 -2.11 0.26
CA SER A 507 13.39 -0.84 -0.39
C SER A 507 12.15 -0.96 -1.26
N HIS A 508 11.21 0.02 -1.16
CA HIS A 508 9.96 0.01 -1.90
C HIS A 508 9.78 1.31 -2.68
N VAL A 509 9.72 1.20 -4.00
CA VAL A 509 9.40 2.34 -4.87
C VAL A 509 7.99 2.84 -4.55
N TRP A 510 7.85 4.11 -4.36
CA TRP A 510 6.56 4.79 -4.32
C TRP A 510 6.27 5.41 -5.68
N ASN A 511 5.47 4.75 -6.50
CA ASN A 511 4.63 3.58 -6.33
C ASN A 511 4.78 2.67 -7.56
N MET A 512 4.25 1.45 -7.56
CA MET A 512 4.19 0.62 -8.77
C MET A 512 3.30 1.25 -9.83
N PHE A 513 2.15 1.76 -9.43
CA PHE A 513 1.15 2.35 -10.31
C PHE A 513 0.86 3.79 -9.93
N ASP A 514 0.59 4.64 -10.90
CA ASP A 514 -0.11 5.89 -10.63
C ASP A 514 -1.45 5.56 -9.99
N PHE A 515 -1.91 6.39 -9.05
CA PHE A 515 -3.14 6.11 -8.30
C PHE A 515 -3.99 7.37 -8.06
N GLY A 516 -5.26 7.16 -7.69
CA GLY A 516 -6.22 8.23 -7.45
C GLY A 516 -5.95 9.00 -6.17
N CYS A 517 -5.89 10.30 -6.28
CA CYS A 517 -5.85 11.24 -5.16
C CYS A 517 -6.64 12.50 -5.56
N ALA A 518 -7.92 12.55 -5.21
CA ALA A 518 -8.84 13.59 -5.65
C ALA A 518 -8.35 15.01 -5.34
N ALA A 519 -7.70 15.18 -4.19
CA ALA A 519 -7.19 16.48 -3.73
C ALA A 519 -5.91 16.94 -4.45
N ARG A 520 -5.26 16.06 -5.21
CA ARG A 520 -3.96 16.35 -5.81
C ARG A 520 -4.11 17.06 -7.15
N ASN A 521 -3.33 18.12 -7.34
CA ASN A 521 -3.26 18.84 -8.62
C ASN A 521 -1.81 19.27 -8.87
N GLU A 522 -0.93 18.32 -9.17
CA GLU A 522 0.48 18.55 -9.42
C GLU A 522 0.86 18.13 -10.84
N GLY A 523 1.84 18.80 -11.42
CA GLY A 523 2.38 18.47 -12.73
C GLY A 523 1.37 18.60 -13.88
N GLY A 524 0.24 19.29 -13.69
CA GLY A 524 -0.79 19.47 -14.71
C GLY A 524 -1.74 18.28 -14.88
N VAL A 525 -1.63 17.25 -14.04
CA VAL A 525 -2.56 16.10 -13.99
C VAL A 525 -3.23 16.09 -12.63
N ALA A 526 -4.45 16.61 -12.58
CA ALA A 526 -5.23 16.65 -11.34
C ALA A 526 -5.86 15.28 -11.01
N GLY A 527 -6.16 15.05 -9.72
CA GLY A 527 -6.82 13.85 -9.22
C GLY A 527 -5.93 12.62 -9.14
N ARG A 528 -4.60 12.76 -9.29
CA ARG A 528 -3.66 11.62 -9.34
C ARG A 528 -2.33 11.92 -8.68
N ASN A 529 -1.75 10.86 -8.11
CA ASN A 529 -0.33 10.77 -7.82
C ASN A 529 0.33 10.04 -9.00
N ASN A 530 1.32 10.68 -9.63
CA ASN A 530 1.97 10.18 -10.86
C ASN A 530 3.37 9.61 -10.59
N LYS A 531 3.65 9.14 -9.37
CA LYS A 531 4.93 8.50 -9.01
C LYS A 531 5.04 7.05 -9.45
N GLY A 532 3.99 6.49 -10.05
CA GLY A 532 3.99 5.12 -10.54
C GLY A 532 5.08 4.84 -11.57
N LEU A 533 5.59 3.60 -11.56
CA LEU A 533 6.39 3.05 -12.66
C LEU A 533 5.52 2.71 -13.88
N VAL A 534 4.20 2.55 -13.64
CA VAL A 534 3.17 2.24 -14.63
C VAL A 534 2.01 3.20 -14.45
N THR A 535 1.39 3.62 -15.55
CA THR A 535 0.20 4.50 -15.51
C THR A 535 -0.99 3.85 -14.83
N ILE A 536 -1.92 4.66 -14.27
CA ILE A 536 -3.09 4.20 -13.50
C ILE A 536 -3.99 3.23 -14.29
N ASP A 537 -4.01 3.33 -15.63
CA ASP A 537 -4.76 2.43 -16.52
C ASP A 537 -4.02 1.12 -16.87
N ARG A 538 -2.84 0.90 -16.30
CA ARG A 538 -1.94 -0.26 -16.51
C ARG A 538 -1.41 -0.42 -17.94
N LYS A 539 -1.61 0.57 -18.82
CA LYS A 539 -1.25 0.44 -20.25
C LYS A 539 0.19 0.82 -20.57
N THR A 540 0.73 1.77 -19.82
CA THR A 540 2.06 2.31 -20.13
C THR A 540 3.04 2.04 -19.01
N ARG A 541 4.08 1.27 -19.28
CA ARG A 541 5.29 1.17 -18.47
C ARG A 541 6.18 2.37 -18.79
N LYS A 542 6.55 3.14 -17.75
CA LYS A 542 7.45 4.28 -17.89
C LYS A 542 8.90 3.81 -18.01
N ASP A 543 9.81 4.66 -18.42
CA ASP A 543 11.23 4.26 -18.60
C ASP A 543 11.84 3.72 -17.31
N SER A 544 11.47 4.27 -16.15
CA SER A 544 11.92 3.78 -14.84
C SER A 544 11.46 2.36 -14.49
N PHE A 545 10.37 1.85 -15.08
CA PHE A 545 10.00 0.44 -14.98
C PHE A 545 11.10 -0.46 -15.57
N TYR A 546 11.58 -0.13 -16.75
CA TYR A 546 12.62 -0.92 -17.45
C TYR A 546 13.98 -0.78 -16.79
N LEU A 547 14.25 0.34 -16.12
CA LEU A 547 15.42 0.47 -15.27
C LEU A 547 15.43 -0.61 -14.18
N TYR A 548 14.34 -0.70 -13.40
CA TYR A 548 14.24 -1.73 -12.35
C TYR A 548 14.23 -3.14 -12.91
N GLN A 549 13.62 -3.35 -14.07
CA GLN A 549 13.72 -4.64 -14.77
C GLN A 549 15.18 -4.99 -15.09
N ALA A 550 16.02 -4.01 -15.49
CA ALA A 550 17.44 -4.23 -15.70
C ALA A 550 18.19 -4.59 -14.42
N TYR A 551 17.80 -4.05 -13.26
CA TYR A 551 18.42 -4.34 -11.97
C TYR A 551 17.92 -5.64 -11.33
N TRP A 552 16.65 -5.98 -11.50
CA TRP A 552 15.98 -7.00 -10.68
C TRP A 552 15.71 -8.31 -11.42
N THR A 553 15.81 -8.34 -12.76
CA THR A 553 15.59 -9.58 -13.54
C THR A 553 16.87 -10.23 -14.01
N LYS A 554 16.80 -11.55 -14.24
CA LYS A 554 17.91 -12.37 -14.77
C LYS A 554 17.81 -12.61 -16.28
N ASP A 555 16.61 -12.59 -16.85
CA ASP A 555 16.39 -12.80 -18.27
C ASP A 555 16.95 -11.63 -19.09
N PRO A 556 17.66 -11.89 -20.20
CA PRO A 556 18.23 -10.82 -21.01
C PRO A 556 17.20 -9.79 -21.45
N MET A 557 17.43 -8.53 -21.10
CA MET A 557 16.57 -7.41 -21.48
C MET A 557 17.38 -6.23 -22.01
N VAL A 558 16.76 -5.42 -22.86
CA VAL A 558 17.25 -4.13 -23.34
C VAL A 558 16.07 -3.21 -23.61
N HIS A 559 16.19 -1.95 -23.23
CA HIS A 559 15.16 -0.92 -23.43
C HIS A 559 15.79 0.41 -23.81
N ILE A 560 15.33 1.03 -24.90
CA ILE A 560 15.74 2.38 -25.31
C ILE A 560 14.76 3.37 -24.67
N ASN A 561 15.29 4.27 -23.84
CA ASN A 561 14.53 5.31 -23.16
C ASN A 561 14.05 6.41 -24.09
N GLY A 562 13.04 7.15 -23.65
CA GLY A 562 12.55 8.34 -24.34
C GLY A 562 11.77 8.02 -25.61
N ARG A 563 11.09 6.87 -25.67
CA ARG A 563 10.24 6.51 -26.82
C ARG A 563 9.03 7.44 -27.00
N ARG A 564 8.60 8.11 -25.92
CA ARG A 564 7.52 9.12 -25.93
C ARG A 564 8.06 10.52 -26.25
N TYR A 565 9.32 10.79 -25.92
CA TYR A 565 10.08 11.95 -26.37
C TYR A 565 10.54 11.73 -27.81
N ALA A 566 9.58 11.54 -28.74
CA ALA A 566 9.85 11.09 -30.10
C ALA A 566 10.34 12.19 -31.03
N GLN A 567 9.90 13.44 -30.84
CA GLN A 567 10.28 14.59 -31.66
C GLN A 567 11.34 15.41 -30.95
N ARG A 568 12.56 15.43 -31.51
CA ARG A 568 13.73 16.08 -30.91
C ARG A 568 14.35 17.11 -31.82
N ALA A 569 14.67 18.28 -31.28
CA ALA A 569 15.42 19.31 -31.97
C ALA A 569 16.93 19.11 -31.79
N GLY A 570 17.72 19.74 -32.68
CA GLY A 570 19.18 19.69 -32.62
C GLY A 570 19.81 18.69 -33.58
N GLU A 571 21.12 18.85 -33.80
CA GLU A 571 21.90 17.97 -34.69
C GLU A 571 22.20 16.62 -34.06
N THR A 572 22.31 16.58 -32.75
CA THR A 572 22.56 15.37 -31.96
C THR A 572 21.57 15.24 -30.83
N THR A 573 21.33 14.02 -30.37
CA THR A 573 20.53 13.73 -29.20
C THR A 573 21.21 12.68 -28.32
N GLU A 574 21.03 12.78 -27.02
CA GLU A 574 21.41 11.72 -26.10
C GLU A 574 20.35 10.61 -26.15
N VAL A 575 20.84 9.37 -26.24
CA VAL A 575 20.04 8.15 -26.20
C VAL A 575 20.53 7.32 -25.04
N LYS A 576 19.64 7.11 -24.07
CA LYS A 576 19.90 6.24 -22.92
C LYS A 576 19.30 4.87 -23.17
N VAL A 577 20.01 3.81 -22.80
CA VAL A 577 19.56 2.43 -22.94
C VAL A 577 19.73 1.71 -21.61
N TYR A 578 18.72 1.00 -21.17
CA TYR A 578 18.77 0.12 -20.00
C TYR A 578 18.96 -1.34 -20.44
N SER A 579 19.82 -2.07 -19.75
CA SER A 579 20.00 -3.50 -19.98
C SER A 579 20.62 -4.17 -18.75
N ASN A 580 20.27 -5.44 -18.53
CA ASN A 580 20.96 -6.31 -17.57
C ASN A 580 22.15 -7.06 -18.18
N GLN A 581 22.48 -6.77 -19.43
CA GLN A 581 23.67 -7.28 -20.11
C GLN A 581 24.80 -6.26 -20.04
N ASP A 582 26.05 -6.71 -19.92
CA ASP A 582 27.22 -5.83 -19.75
C ASP A 582 27.62 -5.08 -21.04
N CYS A 583 27.02 -5.42 -22.17
CA CYS A 583 27.38 -4.86 -23.47
C CYS A 583 26.12 -4.57 -24.30
N VAL A 584 26.04 -3.33 -24.82
CA VAL A 584 24.94 -2.88 -25.71
C VAL A 584 25.54 -2.30 -26.99
N THR A 585 25.04 -2.74 -28.14
CA THR A 585 25.33 -2.14 -29.45
C THR A 585 24.12 -1.38 -29.94
N LEU A 586 24.31 -0.09 -30.28
CA LEU A 586 23.27 0.76 -30.83
C LEU A 586 23.47 0.96 -32.34
N TYR A 587 22.38 0.87 -33.08
CA TYR A 587 22.31 1.16 -34.52
C TYR A 587 21.37 2.32 -34.78
N LEU A 588 21.72 3.18 -35.74
CA LEU A 588 20.90 4.26 -36.28
C LEU A 588 20.66 4.00 -37.79
N ASN A 589 19.41 3.89 -38.21
CA ASN A 589 19.02 3.66 -39.60
C ASN A 589 19.79 2.48 -40.24
N GLY A 590 20.01 1.40 -39.44
CA GLY A 590 20.73 0.20 -39.86
C GLY A 590 22.25 0.31 -39.84
N LYS A 591 22.82 1.46 -39.48
CA LYS A 591 24.28 1.61 -39.31
C LYS A 591 24.64 1.59 -37.82
N GLU A 592 25.72 0.90 -37.48
CA GLU A 592 26.23 0.88 -36.11
C GLU A 592 26.68 2.29 -35.70
N VAL A 593 26.18 2.74 -34.56
CA VAL A 593 26.61 3.95 -33.84
C VAL A 593 27.82 3.63 -32.99
N GLY A 594 27.77 2.50 -32.28
CA GLY A 594 28.83 2.04 -31.42
C GLY A 594 28.37 0.95 -30.48
N THR A 595 29.34 0.35 -29.80
CA THR A 595 29.16 -0.65 -28.76
C THR A 595 29.74 -0.11 -27.46
N GLN A 596 28.97 -0.19 -26.37
CA GLN A 596 29.41 0.23 -25.05
C GLN A 596 29.37 -0.92 -24.05
N GLN A 597 30.26 -0.85 -23.07
CA GLN A 597 30.25 -1.67 -21.87
C GLN A 597 29.94 -0.77 -20.68
N ALA A 598 28.90 -1.08 -19.94
CA ALA A 598 28.49 -0.34 -18.74
C ALA A 598 27.65 -1.24 -17.81
N HIS A 599 27.38 -0.75 -16.62
CA HIS A 599 26.47 -1.41 -15.68
C HIS A 599 25.08 -0.79 -15.77
N ARG A 600 24.11 -1.54 -16.28
CA ARG A 600 22.67 -1.23 -16.36
C ARG A 600 22.30 -0.03 -17.23
N VAL A 601 23.06 1.05 -17.25
CA VAL A 601 22.74 2.31 -17.94
C VAL A 601 23.80 2.64 -18.98
N PHE A 602 23.40 2.72 -20.25
CA PHE A 602 24.28 2.96 -21.40
C PHE A 602 23.91 4.29 -22.05
N HIS A 603 24.89 5.12 -22.38
CA HIS A 603 24.70 6.43 -22.96
C HIS A 603 25.32 6.53 -24.36
N PHE A 604 24.56 6.97 -25.33
CA PHE A 604 24.99 7.16 -26.70
C PHE A 604 24.64 8.58 -27.18
N THR A 605 25.56 9.26 -27.83
CA THR A 605 25.27 10.48 -28.57
C THR A 605 25.01 10.14 -30.02
N VAL A 606 23.86 10.51 -30.53
CA VAL A 606 23.40 10.11 -31.86
C VAL A 606 23.16 11.34 -32.74
N ALA A 607 23.75 11.37 -33.94
CA ALA A 607 23.50 12.40 -34.95
C ALA A 607 22.24 12.06 -35.76
N LEU A 608 21.17 12.86 -35.59
CA LEU A 608 19.89 12.63 -36.26
C LEU A 608 19.94 13.12 -37.72
N ALA A 609 19.48 12.26 -38.66
CA ALA A 609 19.15 12.69 -40.02
C ALA A 609 17.82 13.43 -40.06
N GLU A 610 17.60 14.23 -41.08
CA GLU A 610 16.32 14.93 -41.29
C GLU A 610 15.15 13.95 -41.40
N GLY A 611 14.07 14.23 -40.65
CA GLY A 611 12.90 13.39 -40.57
C GLY A 611 13.05 12.20 -39.62
N PHE A 612 12.56 11.02 -40.01
CA PHE A 612 12.50 9.86 -39.15
C PHE A 612 13.82 9.11 -39.03
N ASN A 613 14.17 8.73 -37.82
CA ASN A 613 15.37 8.00 -37.45
C ASN A 613 14.99 6.76 -36.63
N THR A 614 15.35 5.58 -37.10
CA THR A 614 15.11 4.33 -36.40
C THR A 614 16.35 3.95 -35.60
N LEU A 615 16.19 3.82 -34.28
CA LEU A 615 17.19 3.28 -33.36
C LEU A 615 16.91 1.81 -33.09
N LEU A 616 17.94 1.00 -33.05
CA LEU A 616 17.89 -0.40 -32.64
C LEU A 616 19.01 -0.64 -31.62
N ALA A 617 18.66 -1.07 -30.42
CA ALA A 617 19.61 -1.55 -29.40
C ALA A 617 19.63 -3.07 -29.37
N VAL A 618 20.82 -3.66 -29.27
CA VAL A 618 21.03 -5.10 -29.17
C VAL A 618 21.92 -5.39 -27.96
N ALA A 619 21.47 -6.28 -27.09
CA ALA A 619 22.19 -6.72 -25.91
C ALA A 619 22.02 -8.23 -25.71
N GLY A 620 23.04 -9.01 -26.03
CA GLY A 620 22.93 -10.48 -26.07
C GLY A 620 21.83 -10.93 -27.03
N SER A 621 20.83 -11.65 -26.53
CA SER A 621 19.66 -12.09 -27.31
C SER A 621 18.54 -11.05 -27.37
N ALA A 622 18.57 -10.04 -26.48
CA ALA A 622 17.53 -9.01 -26.39
C ALA A 622 17.73 -7.92 -27.46
N LYS A 623 16.60 -7.37 -27.93
CA LYS A 623 16.56 -6.28 -28.90
C LYS A 623 15.40 -5.35 -28.57
N ASP A 624 15.62 -4.03 -28.76
CA ASP A 624 14.56 -3.03 -28.68
C ASP A 624 14.76 -1.98 -29.76
N SER A 625 13.67 -1.43 -30.29
CA SER A 625 13.73 -0.38 -31.31
C SER A 625 12.73 0.71 -31.05
N ILE A 626 13.12 1.95 -31.36
CA ILE A 626 12.26 3.13 -31.34
C ILE A 626 12.47 3.94 -32.63
N THR A 627 11.52 4.80 -32.94
CA THR A 627 11.65 5.79 -34.02
C THR A 627 11.58 7.18 -33.44
N LEU A 628 12.58 8.01 -33.72
CA LEU A 628 12.63 9.43 -33.40
C LEU A 628 12.48 10.25 -34.68
N GLU A 629 11.92 11.43 -34.54
CA GLU A 629 11.79 12.42 -35.61
C GLU A 629 12.64 13.64 -35.30
N LYS A 630 13.57 13.98 -36.19
CA LYS A 630 14.27 15.27 -36.11
C LYS A 630 13.34 16.38 -36.55
N VAL A 631 13.17 17.36 -35.67
CA VAL A 631 12.31 18.54 -35.92
C VAL A 631 13.13 19.83 -35.75
N GLU A 632 12.69 20.92 -36.36
CA GLU A 632 13.34 22.22 -36.18
C GLU A 632 13.17 22.75 -34.74
N LYS A 633 11.99 22.51 -34.16
CA LYS A 633 11.66 22.87 -32.76
C LYS A 633 10.80 21.79 -32.12
N GLU A 634 11.10 21.46 -30.88
CA GLU A 634 10.31 20.52 -30.11
C GLU A 634 8.87 21.02 -29.89
N PRO A 635 7.89 20.10 -29.85
CA PRO A 635 6.50 20.44 -29.58
C PRO A 635 6.35 21.16 -28.23
N ALA A 636 5.59 22.25 -28.20
CA ALA A 636 5.31 22.96 -26.96
C ALA A 636 4.55 22.09 -25.93
N CYS A 637 3.86 21.05 -26.37
CA CYS A 637 3.16 20.11 -25.51
C CYS A 637 4.09 19.19 -24.69
N TYR A 638 5.39 19.19 -24.93
CA TYR A 638 6.36 18.47 -24.10
C TYR A 638 6.72 19.20 -22.81
N THR A 639 6.49 20.50 -22.76
CA THR A 639 6.84 21.30 -21.58
C THR A 639 5.59 21.60 -20.75
N LEU A 640 5.67 21.34 -19.46
CA LEU A 640 4.62 21.70 -18.51
C LEU A 640 4.40 23.22 -18.53
N PRO A 641 3.20 23.72 -18.90
CA PRO A 641 2.88 25.13 -18.74
C PRO A 641 3.01 25.54 -17.27
N GLU A 642 3.39 26.75 -16.98
CA GLU A 642 3.47 27.28 -15.60
C GLU A 642 4.46 26.53 -14.68
N PHE A 643 5.48 25.87 -15.28
CA PHE A 643 6.48 25.15 -14.49
C PHE A 643 7.11 26.03 -13.40
N ASN A 644 7.41 27.29 -13.70
CA ASN A 644 8.02 28.25 -12.77
C ASN A 644 7.08 28.69 -11.64
N GLU A 645 5.76 28.60 -11.83
CA GLU A 645 4.75 28.96 -10.82
C GLU A 645 4.44 27.81 -9.88
N ARG A 646 4.76 26.57 -10.27
CA ARG A 646 4.44 25.35 -9.53
C ARG A 646 5.58 24.80 -8.65
N GLN A 647 6.68 25.49 -8.55
CA GLN A 647 7.75 25.12 -7.59
C GLN A 647 7.31 25.26 -6.12
N GLU A 648 6.11 25.77 -5.87
CA GLU A 648 5.51 25.89 -4.56
C GLU A 648 4.77 24.60 -4.17
N GLY A 649 5.49 23.69 -3.60
CA GLY A 649 5.03 22.67 -2.66
C GLY A 649 3.88 21.71 -3.02
N VAL A 650 3.85 20.59 -2.31
CA VAL A 650 2.81 19.54 -2.26
C VAL A 650 1.57 20.03 -1.50
N ALA A 651 1.08 21.23 -1.77
CA ALA A 651 0.12 21.90 -0.90
C ALA A 651 -1.32 21.33 -0.92
N ASN A 652 -1.65 20.46 -1.90
CA ASN A 652 -3.06 20.22 -2.20
C ASN A 652 -3.78 19.32 -1.19
N TRP A 653 -3.22 18.20 -0.78
CA TRP A 653 -3.86 17.33 0.21
C TRP A 653 -3.61 17.79 1.66
N PHE A 654 -2.47 18.47 1.92
CA PHE A 654 -2.23 19.13 3.22
C PHE A 654 -3.23 20.23 3.51
N LYS A 655 -3.77 20.92 2.52
CA LYS A 655 -4.86 21.90 2.72
C LYS A 655 -6.12 21.27 3.29
N GLN A 656 -6.39 20.01 3.00
CA GLN A 656 -7.54 19.28 3.55
C GLN A 656 -7.32 18.81 5.00
N MET A 657 -6.08 18.66 5.44
CA MET A 657 -5.77 18.28 6.83
C MET A 657 -6.15 19.37 7.85
N GLY A 658 -6.22 20.64 7.42
CA GLY A 658 -6.60 21.77 8.27
C GLY A 658 -8.04 22.23 8.14
N SER A 659 -8.91 21.50 7.46
CA SER A 659 -10.33 21.86 7.29
C SER A 659 -11.24 21.52 8.50
N LEU A 660 -10.66 21.30 9.67
CA LEU A 660 -11.42 21.57 10.90
C LEU A 660 -11.70 23.07 10.90
N ASP A 661 -12.96 23.47 11.01
CA ASP A 661 -13.49 24.86 11.02
C ASP A 661 -12.78 25.80 12.02
N LEU A 662 -11.50 26.03 11.81
CA LEU A 662 -10.66 26.94 12.59
C LEU A 662 -10.31 28.20 11.78
N GLU A 663 -11.24 28.68 10.94
CA GLU A 663 -11.09 30.07 10.49
C GLU A 663 -11.22 30.98 11.72
N SER A 664 -10.09 31.54 12.11
CA SER A 664 -10.07 32.57 13.14
C SER A 664 -11.03 33.70 12.72
N PRO A 665 -11.97 34.07 13.58
CA PRO A 665 -12.84 35.20 13.32
C PRO A 665 -12.10 36.56 13.37
N MET A 666 -10.76 36.55 13.61
CA MET A 666 -9.97 37.76 13.63
C MET A 666 -9.84 38.38 12.25
N GLU A 667 -10.24 39.63 12.13
CA GLU A 667 -9.96 40.50 10.98
C GLU A 667 -8.60 41.17 11.21
N PHE A 668 -7.74 41.09 10.21
CA PHE A 668 -6.41 41.72 10.25
C PHE A 668 -6.41 42.99 9.38
N PRO A 669 -5.72 44.07 9.82
CA PRO A 669 -5.60 45.27 9.00
C PRO A 669 -4.89 45.01 7.66
N GLU A 670 -5.33 45.65 6.59
CA GLU A 670 -4.66 45.60 5.31
C GLU A 670 -3.22 46.13 5.41
N GLY A 671 -2.27 45.47 4.72
CA GLY A 671 -0.88 45.88 4.62
C GLY A 671 0.05 45.33 5.72
N TYR A 672 -0.44 44.41 6.53
CA TYR A 672 0.37 43.67 7.51
C TYR A 672 0.45 42.19 7.16
N TYR A 673 1.57 41.56 7.51
CA TYR A 673 1.67 40.11 7.51
C TYR A 673 0.84 39.52 8.65
N THR A 674 0.14 38.43 8.37
CA THR A 674 -0.80 37.82 9.31
C THR A 674 -0.59 36.33 9.44
N ILE A 675 -1.22 35.68 10.40
CA ILE A 675 -1.22 34.21 10.52
C ILE A 675 -2.00 33.52 9.38
N LYS A 676 -2.73 34.27 8.55
CA LYS A 676 -3.46 33.78 7.38
C LYS A 676 -2.61 33.79 6.10
N ASP A 677 -1.48 34.51 6.11
CA ASP A 677 -0.56 34.53 4.96
C ASP A 677 0.21 33.22 4.87
N SER A 678 0.50 32.76 3.63
CA SER A 678 1.28 31.54 3.45
C SER A 678 2.71 31.70 3.98
N MET A 679 3.35 30.59 4.35
CA MET A 679 4.74 30.57 4.75
C MET A 679 5.66 31.13 3.66
N ALA A 680 5.34 30.91 2.37
CA ALA A 680 6.08 31.48 1.25
C ALA A 680 5.94 33.00 1.20
N GLU A 681 4.76 33.55 1.50
CA GLU A 681 4.56 35.01 1.56
C GLU A 681 5.30 35.61 2.77
N LEU A 682 5.18 34.98 3.95
CA LEU A 682 5.90 35.38 5.15
C LEU A 682 7.42 35.35 4.97
N ALA A 683 7.93 34.38 4.21
CA ALA A 683 9.37 34.25 3.95
C ALA A 683 9.96 35.39 3.07
N LYS A 684 9.11 36.20 2.43
CA LYS A 684 9.57 37.41 1.74
C LYS A 684 10.00 38.53 2.70
N ASN A 685 9.66 38.40 3.98
CA ASN A 685 10.07 39.32 5.04
C ASN A 685 10.81 38.57 6.15
N GLU A 686 12.07 38.86 6.36
CA GLU A 686 12.95 38.16 7.33
C GLU A 686 12.39 38.21 8.76
N GLU A 687 11.83 39.36 9.20
CA GLU A 687 11.30 39.52 10.56
C GLU A 687 10.03 38.72 10.77
N ALA A 688 9.09 38.78 9.83
CA ALA A 688 7.85 38.00 9.87
C ALA A 688 8.13 36.50 9.86
N PHE A 689 9.04 36.06 8.97
CA PHE A 689 9.43 34.67 8.89
C PHE A 689 10.14 34.17 10.16
N ALA A 690 11.05 34.96 10.74
CA ALA A 690 11.77 34.59 11.96
C ALA A 690 10.84 34.33 13.14
N ILE A 691 9.72 35.09 13.25
CA ILE A 691 8.69 34.89 14.30
C ILE A 691 8.05 33.52 14.13
N VAL A 692 7.60 33.20 12.93
CA VAL A 692 6.90 31.93 12.65
C VAL A 692 7.85 30.75 12.74
N ALA A 693 9.06 30.86 12.18
CA ALA A 693 10.07 29.80 12.27
C ALA A 693 10.43 29.47 13.72
N LYS A 694 10.49 30.49 14.58
CA LYS A 694 10.70 30.32 16.02
C LYS A 694 9.53 29.63 16.69
N ALA A 695 8.28 29.95 16.32
CA ALA A 695 7.08 29.29 16.82
C ALA A 695 7.04 27.82 16.42
N VAL A 696 7.29 27.54 15.14
CA VAL A 696 7.38 26.16 14.61
C VAL A 696 8.45 25.36 15.37
N LYS A 697 9.64 25.93 15.56
CA LYS A 697 10.73 25.28 16.31
C LYS A 697 10.36 24.97 17.76
N LEU A 698 9.65 25.89 18.43
CA LEU A 698 9.23 25.70 19.82
C LEU A 698 8.22 24.56 19.99
N VAL A 699 7.36 24.37 18.99
CA VAL A 699 6.28 23.38 19.03
C VAL A 699 6.75 22.01 18.50
N THR A 700 7.50 22.01 17.39
CA THR A 700 7.85 20.77 16.66
C THR A 700 9.32 20.35 16.86
N ASN A 701 10.13 21.18 17.53
CA ASN A 701 11.59 21.09 17.61
C ASN A 701 12.31 21.14 16.25
N PHE A 702 11.65 21.66 15.23
CA PHE A 702 12.11 21.66 13.84
C PHE A 702 12.63 23.04 13.40
N ASP A 703 13.82 23.09 12.76
CA ASP A 703 14.36 24.31 12.18
C ASP A 703 13.81 24.52 10.76
N LEU A 704 12.79 25.36 10.63
CA LEU A 704 12.20 25.71 9.35
C LEU A 704 13.10 26.69 8.58
N LYS A 705 13.52 26.30 7.37
CA LYS A 705 14.35 27.14 6.48
C LYS A 705 13.79 27.13 5.05
N PRO A 706 13.64 28.31 4.41
CA PRO A 706 13.21 28.38 3.01
C PRO A 706 14.10 27.53 2.09
N GLY A 707 13.47 26.72 1.23
CA GLY A 707 14.15 25.87 0.27
C GLY A 707 14.83 24.61 0.84
N GLN A 708 14.68 24.30 2.12
CA GLN A 708 15.30 23.14 2.76
C GLN A 708 14.27 22.29 3.53
N GLY A 709 14.48 20.97 3.57
CA GLY A 709 13.65 20.03 4.35
C GLY A 709 12.17 20.11 4.02
N MET A 710 11.34 20.34 5.02
CA MET A 710 9.86 20.43 4.87
C MET A 710 9.35 21.70 4.19
N TRP A 711 10.22 22.61 3.78
CA TRP A 711 9.80 23.88 3.19
C TRP A 711 8.82 23.70 2.01
N SER A 712 9.11 22.77 1.12
CA SER A 712 8.25 22.48 -0.03
C SER A 712 6.85 21.99 0.36
N MET A 713 6.70 21.38 1.52
CA MET A 713 5.43 20.90 2.07
C MET A 713 4.69 22.00 2.81
N MET A 714 5.39 22.90 3.47
CA MET A 714 4.83 23.91 4.36
C MET A 714 4.71 25.29 3.74
N SER A 715 5.41 25.56 2.64
CA SER A 715 5.48 26.89 2.03
C SER A 715 4.13 27.46 1.61
N GLY A 716 3.21 26.60 1.17
CA GLY A 716 1.84 26.99 0.79
C GLY A 716 0.85 27.10 1.95
N MET A 717 1.24 26.71 3.18
CA MET A 717 0.37 26.73 4.36
C MET A 717 0.49 28.08 5.10
N SER A 718 -0.57 28.50 5.77
CA SER A 718 -0.53 29.59 6.73
C SER A 718 -0.19 29.07 8.13
N PRO A 719 0.39 29.91 9.03
CA PRO A 719 0.57 29.56 10.43
C PRO A 719 -0.74 29.14 11.12
N GLU A 720 -1.85 29.79 10.79
CA GLU A 720 -3.20 29.43 11.29
C GLU A 720 -3.55 27.99 10.89
N HIS A 721 -3.32 27.63 9.64
CA HIS A 721 -3.56 26.29 9.12
C HIS A 721 -2.67 25.25 9.80
N MET A 722 -1.38 25.57 9.98
CA MET A 722 -0.42 24.71 10.67
C MET A 722 -0.77 24.51 12.16
N SER A 723 -1.33 25.51 12.81
CA SER A 723 -1.74 25.40 14.23
C SER A 723 -2.90 24.41 14.43
N GLY A 724 -3.78 24.27 13.43
CA GLY A 724 -4.85 23.27 13.45
C GLY A 724 -4.36 21.83 13.29
N MET A 725 -3.11 21.61 12.83
CA MET A 725 -2.50 20.30 12.70
C MET A 725 -1.74 19.85 13.95
N ILE A 726 -1.53 20.75 14.91
CA ILE A 726 -0.78 20.49 16.13
C ILE A 726 -1.78 20.18 17.25
N SER A 727 -1.60 19.05 17.93
CA SER A 727 -2.48 18.68 19.05
C SER A 727 -2.41 19.74 20.15
N THR A 728 -3.56 20.07 20.74
CA THR A 728 -3.66 21.04 21.85
C THR A 728 -2.78 20.68 23.05
N ASP A 729 -2.48 19.39 23.23
CA ASP A 729 -1.60 18.88 24.28
C ASP A 729 -0.12 19.22 24.07
N LEU A 730 0.31 19.37 22.81
CA LEU A 730 1.66 19.82 22.45
C LEU A 730 1.82 21.34 22.68
N LEU A 731 0.74 22.10 22.58
CA LEU A 731 0.78 23.55 22.79
C LEU A 731 0.94 23.90 24.28
N GLY A 732 0.45 23.05 25.21
CA GLY A 732 0.54 23.25 26.66
C GLY A 732 0.06 24.64 27.10
N ASP A 733 0.17 24.95 28.39
CA ASP A 733 -0.18 26.26 28.99
C ASP A 733 0.69 27.44 28.47
N LYS A 734 1.63 27.17 27.55
CA LYS A 734 2.60 28.19 27.05
C LYS A 734 2.04 29.09 25.95
N PHE A 735 0.88 28.76 25.38
CA PHE A 735 0.28 29.49 24.25
C PHE A 735 -1.13 30.00 24.51
N LEU A 736 -1.67 29.86 25.73
CA LEU A 736 -2.88 30.57 26.12
C LEU A 736 -2.50 32.01 26.51
N PRO A 737 -3.26 33.03 26.03
CA PRO A 737 -3.00 34.43 26.38
C PRO A 737 -3.25 34.70 27.84
#